data_38e30f33490b3e4f9728a1e8e263c890
#
_entry.id   38e30f33490b3e4f9728a1e8e263c890
#
_cell.length_a   1.000
_cell.length_b   1.000
_cell.length_c   1.000
_cell.angle_alpha   90.00
_cell.angle_beta   90.00
_cell.angle_gamma   90.00
#
_symmetry.space_group_name_H-M   'P 1'
#
loop_
_entity.id
_entity.type
_entity.pdbx_description
1 polymer ?
#
loop_
_entity_poly.entity_id
_entity_poly.type
_entity_poly.pdbx_seq_one_letter_code
_entity_poly.pdbx_strand_id
1 'polypeptide(L)'
;MEQYTIYLPLVSTLTDDTVVADKYAAHLGELFSVIDPAKISRAYADAVVRQDVFAMLRECASYYRNKPAFPTEGLSAVGSYDHTVADHASHGIMREVNIDWTFEGEIDFLFDPTALQGPRNHEWLWQFNRHSYWIAMARAFRDTGDERYALAFRMQLLRWIAQTDAPAVNWNGPGSAWRTIECGVRLLSSWQVAFDGFCKHLDDATLLLMIASMHRQAKHLVANPTQANWLMMESNGVYTFSALFPELSDAADHRKIATERLLREMELQILPDGMHNELSPDYQLVVCNCAINFYELSDALGFSAEIPQSFTDLIHKTVRAAIQLSTPALTQPRTNDTHTIQTRRFTERAAWIAGATEAYRYINSARAEGQPPAGESASAYLPYAGFAVMRSDWSADATYLCFDVGPLGANHMHQDKLNVILYRGADELIYDDGGGQYESSAARGYAVSAYGHNTVLVDGMAQHRGGPLIVNAPIDAAWVTTPMYDYATGTYEDGFRGTGMRDSIQVAAHRREVRFCKPDFFLVRDTLTSTDDNVHDYELLWHLNTTSVQNIPMLPGAVLSAFGGHSEIAIVPMDSADGTTVVCGQTEPQLRGWYNGRNDQSLHSASTVSRIAHGVREFCFLTLLFPLAAGEVLPTVVQQDGMISVEFRGRRYCVRPDALDRPDGVTEDLSV
;
A
#
# COMPACT_ATOMS: atom_id res chain seq x y z
N MET A 1 13.02 -12.32 36.10
CA MET A 1 14.41 -12.66 35.74
C MET A 1 14.70 -14.17 35.69
N GLU A 2 13.80 -15.05 36.10
CA GLU A 2 14.01 -16.51 36.11
C GLU A 2 13.47 -17.27 34.88
N GLN A 3 12.73 -16.65 33.99
CA GLN A 3 12.17 -17.29 32.81
C GLN A 3 13.09 -17.32 31.56
N TYR A 4 14.25 -16.68 31.61
CA TYR A 4 15.11 -16.49 30.44
C TYR A 4 16.31 -17.43 30.33
N THR A 5 16.42 -18.40 31.22
CA THR A 5 17.57 -19.31 31.31
C THR A 5 17.51 -20.52 30.34
N ILE A 6 16.43 -20.68 29.58
CA ILE A 6 16.15 -21.89 28.77
C ILE A 6 16.93 -21.93 27.44
N TYR A 7 17.44 -20.80 26.96
CA TYR A 7 18.16 -20.75 25.66
C TYR A 7 19.66 -21.09 25.72
N LEU A 8 20.26 -21.04 26.88
CA LEU A 8 21.70 -21.23 27.05
C LEU A 8 22.27 -22.66 26.86
N PRO A 9 21.56 -23.77 27.11
CA PRO A 9 22.13 -25.12 26.94
C PRO A 9 22.32 -25.58 25.49
N LEU A 10 21.51 -25.04 24.53
CA LEU A 10 21.63 -25.38 23.10
C LEU A 10 22.81 -24.69 22.41
N VAL A 11 23.32 -23.61 22.97
CA VAL A 11 24.41 -22.82 22.44
C VAL A 11 25.74 -23.60 22.40
N SER A 12 25.96 -24.43 23.40
CA SER A 12 27.25 -25.14 23.54
C SER A 12 27.53 -26.23 22.51
N THR A 13 26.49 -26.76 21.85
CA THR A 13 26.64 -27.83 20.83
C THR A 13 26.64 -27.34 19.40
N LEU A 14 26.22 -26.07 19.13
CA LEU A 14 26.19 -25.47 17.81
C LEU A 14 27.29 -24.41 17.60
N THR A 15 28.19 -24.24 18.56
CA THR A 15 29.26 -23.20 18.50
C THR A 15 30.55 -23.72 17.88
N ASP A 16 30.68 -25.02 17.58
CA ASP A 16 31.85 -25.60 16.96
C ASP A 16 31.74 -25.48 15.43
N ASP A 17 32.65 -24.73 14.81
CA ASP A 17 32.77 -24.58 13.36
C ASP A 17 32.80 -25.91 12.61
N THR A 18 33.41 -26.94 13.20
CA THR A 18 33.47 -28.27 12.61
C THR A 18 32.11 -28.94 12.53
N VAL A 19 31.28 -28.79 13.57
CA VAL A 19 29.91 -29.35 13.61
C VAL A 19 29.00 -28.68 12.58
N VAL A 20 29.07 -27.36 12.43
CA VAL A 20 28.30 -26.63 11.43
C VAL A 20 28.80 -26.98 10.03
N ALA A 21 30.10 -27.00 9.80
CA ALA A 21 30.72 -27.34 8.51
C ALA A 21 30.32 -28.75 8.05
N ASP A 22 30.39 -29.73 8.94
CA ASP A 22 30.03 -31.12 8.63
C ASP A 22 28.54 -31.28 8.33
N LYS A 23 27.71 -30.69 9.16
CA LYS A 23 26.24 -30.74 8.99
C LYS A 23 25.78 -30.12 7.68
N TYR A 24 26.41 -29.03 7.24
CA TYR A 24 26.02 -28.27 6.05
C TYR A 24 27.04 -28.37 4.91
N ALA A 25 27.84 -29.42 4.86
CA ALA A 25 28.90 -29.61 3.86
C ALA A 25 28.38 -29.48 2.42
N ALA A 26 27.17 -29.93 2.12
CA ALA A 26 26.58 -29.79 0.80
C ALA A 26 26.33 -28.30 0.43
N HIS A 27 25.77 -27.50 1.36
CA HIS A 27 25.53 -26.07 1.14
C HIS A 27 26.82 -25.29 0.96
N LEU A 28 27.84 -25.58 1.77
CA LEU A 28 29.16 -24.97 1.67
C LEU A 28 29.86 -25.39 0.39
N GLY A 29 29.72 -26.66 -0.01
CA GLY A 29 30.27 -27.17 -1.27
C GLY A 29 29.67 -26.46 -2.51
N GLU A 30 28.33 -26.22 -2.51
CA GLU A 30 27.68 -25.41 -3.53
C GLU A 30 28.26 -23.99 -3.58
N LEU A 31 28.41 -23.33 -2.43
CA LEU A 31 29.01 -22.00 -2.36
C LEU A 31 30.43 -21.98 -2.89
N PHE A 32 31.30 -22.90 -2.45
CA PHE A 32 32.68 -22.96 -2.91
C PHE A 32 32.80 -23.23 -4.40
N SER A 33 31.85 -23.92 -5.02
CA SER A 33 31.84 -24.19 -6.45
C SER A 33 31.60 -22.94 -7.31
N VAL A 34 30.99 -21.87 -6.72
CA VAL A 34 30.68 -20.63 -7.43
C VAL A 34 31.54 -19.43 -7.01
N ILE A 35 32.33 -19.55 -5.95
CA ILE A 35 33.28 -18.49 -5.57
C ILE A 35 34.45 -18.47 -6.56
N ASP A 36 34.75 -17.30 -7.14
CA ASP A 36 35.94 -17.05 -7.94
C ASP A 36 37.18 -16.90 -7.02
N PRO A 37 38.10 -17.87 -7.01
CA PRO A 37 39.27 -17.82 -6.13
C PRO A 37 40.15 -16.60 -6.34
N ALA A 38 40.20 -16.07 -7.56
CA ALA A 38 41.00 -14.90 -7.91
C ALA A 38 40.50 -13.61 -7.24
N LYS A 39 39.20 -13.57 -6.87
CA LYS A 39 38.60 -12.42 -6.22
C LYS A 39 38.67 -12.46 -4.69
N ILE A 40 39.01 -13.60 -4.10
CA ILE A 40 39.15 -13.76 -2.64
C ILE A 40 40.59 -13.47 -2.19
N SER A 41 41.47 -14.42 -2.37
CA SER A 41 42.90 -14.29 -2.03
C SER A 41 43.72 -15.40 -2.65
N ARG A 42 45.07 -15.19 -2.73
CA ARG A 42 46.00 -16.25 -3.15
C ARG A 42 45.95 -17.44 -2.19
N ALA A 43 45.81 -17.18 -0.88
CA ALA A 43 45.77 -18.26 0.12
C ALA A 43 44.51 -19.11 -0.05
N TYR A 44 43.37 -18.49 -0.39
CA TYR A 44 42.13 -19.22 -0.73
C TYR A 44 42.31 -20.05 -2.01
N ALA A 45 42.89 -19.47 -3.07
CA ALA A 45 43.13 -20.20 -4.31
C ALA A 45 44.07 -21.42 -4.09
N ASP A 46 45.11 -21.28 -3.28
CA ASP A 46 45.99 -22.37 -2.90
C ASP A 46 45.24 -23.43 -2.06
N ALA A 47 44.30 -23.06 -1.19
CA ALA A 47 43.48 -23.98 -0.42
C ALA A 47 42.52 -24.77 -1.33
N VAL A 48 41.90 -24.12 -2.32
CA VAL A 48 41.04 -24.78 -3.34
C VAL A 48 41.85 -25.85 -4.10
N VAL A 49 43.07 -25.53 -4.56
CA VAL A 49 43.92 -26.49 -5.26
C VAL A 49 44.28 -27.71 -4.39
N ARG A 50 44.49 -27.48 -3.10
CA ARG A 50 44.77 -28.58 -2.12
C ARG A 50 43.55 -29.32 -1.61
N GLN A 51 42.36 -28.84 -1.96
CA GLN A 51 41.09 -29.31 -1.41
C GLN A 51 41.02 -29.24 0.15
N ASP A 52 41.70 -28.24 0.72
CA ASP A 52 41.72 -27.99 2.16
C ASP A 52 40.49 -27.17 2.59
N VAL A 53 39.40 -27.87 2.93
CA VAL A 53 38.10 -27.25 3.26
C VAL A 53 38.20 -26.29 4.45
N PHE A 54 39.00 -26.61 5.48
CA PHE A 54 39.15 -25.71 6.63
C PHE A 54 39.95 -24.43 6.29
N ALA A 55 40.93 -24.55 5.44
CA ALA A 55 41.63 -23.38 4.93
C ALA A 55 40.74 -22.55 4.01
N MET A 56 39.91 -23.19 3.18
CA MET A 56 38.91 -22.50 2.34
C MET A 56 37.90 -21.74 3.21
N LEU A 57 37.35 -22.37 4.27
CA LEU A 57 36.43 -21.72 5.21
C LEU A 57 37.08 -20.47 5.82
N ARG A 58 38.26 -20.62 6.44
CA ARG A 58 38.93 -19.52 7.13
C ARG A 58 39.28 -18.35 6.21
N GLU A 59 39.88 -18.62 5.06
CA GLU A 59 40.34 -17.58 4.13
C GLU A 59 39.13 -16.83 3.51
N CYS A 60 38.09 -17.57 3.17
CA CYS A 60 36.88 -17.01 2.61
C CYS A 60 36.11 -16.18 3.66
N ALA A 61 35.93 -16.70 4.88
CA ALA A 61 35.27 -15.96 5.96
C ALA A 61 36.08 -14.70 6.35
N SER A 62 37.40 -14.78 6.38
CA SER A 62 38.26 -13.63 6.61
C SER A 62 38.06 -12.54 5.56
N TYR A 63 37.94 -12.91 4.28
CA TYR A 63 37.64 -11.97 3.21
C TYR A 63 36.35 -11.23 3.46
N TYR A 64 35.24 -11.94 3.73
CA TYR A 64 33.92 -11.33 3.92
C TYR A 64 33.83 -10.47 5.18
N ARG A 65 34.53 -10.81 6.28
CA ARG A 65 34.61 -9.96 7.48
C ARG A 65 35.37 -8.66 7.25
N ASN A 66 36.29 -8.64 6.33
CA ASN A 66 37.09 -7.46 5.98
C ASN A 66 36.54 -6.66 4.80
N LYS A 67 35.45 -7.11 4.21
CA LYS A 67 34.77 -6.40 3.15
C LYS A 67 34.23 -5.05 3.69
N PRO A 68 34.28 -3.97 2.90
CA PRO A 68 33.65 -2.71 3.29
C PRO A 68 32.17 -2.91 3.63
N ALA A 69 31.67 -2.13 4.61
CA ALA A 69 30.24 -2.12 4.93
C ALA A 69 29.40 -1.83 3.69
N PHE A 70 28.27 -2.50 3.58
CA PHE A 70 27.37 -2.29 2.47
C PHE A 70 26.67 -0.93 2.57
N PRO A 71 26.30 -0.29 1.45
CA PRO A 71 25.49 0.91 1.46
C PRO A 71 24.04 0.56 1.83
N THR A 72 23.83 0.05 3.05
CA THR A 72 22.55 -0.50 3.50
C THR A 72 21.59 0.55 4.10
N GLU A 73 22.04 1.78 4.32
CA GLU A 73 21.21 2.83 4.92
C GLU A 73 19.93 3.08 4.10
N GLY A 74 20.04 3.12 2.78
CA GLY A 74 18.90 3.21 1.86
C GLY A 74 18.03 1.94 1.82
N LEU A 75 18.63 0.77 1.94
CA LEU A 75 17.94 -0.52 1.90
C LEU A 75 17.08 -0.77 3.15
N SER A 76 17.44 -0.14 4.24
CA SER A 76 16.76 -0.27 5.53
C SER A 76 15.68 0.79 5.77
N ALA A 77 15.23 1.50 4.73
CA ALA A 77 14.23 2.58 4.83
C ALA A 77 12.84 2.15 5.37
N VAL A 78 12.74 0.95 5.90
CA VAL A 78 11.57 0.48 6.64
C VAL A 78 11.67 0.99 8.08
N GLY A 79 11.15 2.19 8.30
CA GLY A 79 10.78 2.70 9.61
C GLY A 79 11.91 3.02 10.60
N SER A 80 11.57 3.78 11.63
CA SER A 80 12.39 3.94 12.84
C SER A 80 12.53 2.57 13.52
N TYR A 81 13.77 2.20 13.81
CA TYR A 81 14.08 1.03 14.58
C TYR A 81 13.61 1.16 16.03
N ASP A 82 12.97 0.12 16.55
CA ASP A 82 12.49 0.05 17.92
C ASP A 82 13.31 -1.00 18.70
N HIS A 83 13.94 -0.58 19.77
CA HIS A 83 14.66 -1.48 20.70
C HIS A 83 13.75 -2.58 21.26
N THR A 84 12.46 -2.30 21.46
CA THR A 84 11.48 -3.28 21.94
C THR A 84 11.35 -4.45 20.97
N VAL A 85 11.32 -4.18 19.65
CA VAL A 85 11.29 -5.23 18.63
C VAL A 85 12.53 -6.11 18.69
N ALA A 86 13.73 -5.50 18.86
CA ALA A 86 14.98 -6.24 18.98
C ALA A 86 15.00 -7.13 20.24
N ASP A 87 14.58 -6.56 21.38
CA ASP A 87 14.51 -7.29 22.65
C ASP A 87 13.53 -8.46 22.56
N HIS A 88 12.34 -8.21 22.08
CA HIS A 88 11.33 -9.25 21.87
C HIS A 88 11.84 -10.36 20.95
N ALA A 89 12.34 -10.03 19.77
CA ALA A 89 12.85 -11.00 18.81
C ALA A 89 14.01 -11.84 19.38
N SER A 90 14.90 -11.23 20.16
CA SER A 90 15.99 -11.95 20.83
C SER A 90 15.51 -12.98 21.86
N HIS A 91 14.27 -12.85 22.35
CA HIS A 91 13.63 -13.74 23.29
C HIS A 91 12.55 -14.65 22.66
N GLY A 92 12.45 -14.68 21.33
CA GLY A 92 11.45 -15.52 20.64
C GLY A 92 10.02 -14.96 20.70
N ILE A 93 9.86 -13.68 21.01
CA ILE A 93 8.57 -12.97 20.96
C ILE A 93 8.48 -12.27 19.62
N MET A 94 7.52 -12.67 18.78
CA MET A 94 7.35 -12.17 17.42
C MET A 94 6.00 -11.45 17.28
N ARG A 95 5.97 -10.37 16.52
CA ARG A 95 4.76 -9.63 16.21
C ARG A 95 4.67 -9.37 14.72
N GLU A 96 3.66 -9.95 14.08
CA GLU A 96 3.35 -9.73 12.66
C GLU A 96 1.84 -9.50 12.51
N VAL A 97 1.44 -8.67 11.57
CA VAL A 97 0.04 -8.31 11.29
C VAL A 97 -0.79 -8.01 12.56
N ASN A 98 -0.18 -7.29 13.50
CA ASN A 98 -0.74 -6.94 14.82
C ASN A 98 -1.07 -8.12 15.76
N ILE A 99 -0.51 -9.30 15.51
CA ILE A 99 -0.68 -10.49 16.34
C ILE A 99 0.67 -10.85 16.96
N ASP A 100 0.70 -10.89 18.31
CA ASP A 100 1.87 -11.31 19.08
C ASP A 100 1.87 -12.83 19.26
N TRP A 101 3.07 -13.43 19.15
CA TRP A 101 3.30 -14.83 19.49
C TRP A 101 4.62 -15.01 20.22
N THR A 102 4.60 -15.80 21.28
CA THR A 102 5.81 -16.18 22.03
C THR A 102 6.10 -17.66 21.82
N PHE A 103 7.28 -17.97 21.30
CA PHE A 103 7.78 -19.34 21.20
C PHE A 103 8.37 -19.77 22.55
N GLU A 104 7.73 -20.74 23.20
CA GLU A 104 8.26 -21.37 24.41
C GLU A 104 9.31 -22.41 24.06
N GLY A 105 10.56 -21.97 23.85
CA GLY A 105 11.67 -22.85 23.45
C GLY A 105 12.20 -22.51 22.04
N GLU A 106 12.39 -23.52 21.20
CA GLU A 106 12.91 -23.31 19.85
C GLU A 106 11.88 -22.66 18.93
N ILE A 107 12.32 -21.68 18.15
CA ILE A 107 11.46 -21.02 17.15
C ILE A 107 11.12 -22.02 16.03
N ASP A 108 9.83 -22.13 15.73
CA ASP A 108 9.32 -22.87 14.58
C ASP A 108 8.96 -21.91 13.45
N PHE A 109 9.80 -21.82 12.42
CA PHE A 109 9.62 -20.93 11.27
C PHE A 109 8.54 -21.36 10.28
N LEU A 110 7.92 -22.51 10.49
CA LEU A 110 6.78 -23.01 9.70
C LEU A 110 5.45 -22.92 10.46
N PHE A 111 5.48 -22.49 11.70
CA PHE A 111 4.30 -22.36 12.53
C PHE A 111 3.59 -21.02 12.30
N ASP A 112 2.26 -21.09 12.14
CA ASP A 112 1.39 -19.92 11.94
C ASP A 112 0.34 -19.88 13.07
N PRO A 113 0.47 -18.95 14.05
CA PRO A 113 -0.41 -18.87 15.20
C PRO A 113 -1.85 -18.52 14.83
N THR A 114 -2.10 -17.91 13.69
CA THR A 114 -3.46 -17.59 13.22
C THR A 114 -4.28 -18.85 12.89
N ALA A 115 -3.63 -20.03 12.85
CA ALA A 115 -4.34 -21.31 12.81
C ALA A 115 -5.04 -21.66 14.11
N LEU A 116 -4.60 -21.10 15.23
CA LEU A 116 -5.08 -21.44 16.57
C LEU A 116 -6.03 -20.37 17.14
N GLN A 117 -5.91 -19.13 16.68
CA GLN A 117 -6.66 -18.01 17.26
C GLN A 117 -6.99 -16.94 16.22
N GLY A 118 -8.21 -16.42 16.24
CA GLY A 118 -8.69 -15.36 15.38
C GLY A 118 -8.98 -15.81 13.94
N PRO A 119 -9.24 -14.85 13.04
CA PRO A 119 -9.37 -15.13 11.63
C PRO A 119 -8.03 -15.58 11.03
N ARG A 120 -8.08 -16.57 10.13
CA ARG A 120 -6.89 -17.05 9.44
C ARG A 120 -6.25 -15.95 8.62
N ASN A 121 -4.98 -15.65 8.90
CA ASN A 121 -4.20 -14.66 8.16
C ASN A 121 -2.80 -15.21 7.86
N HIS A 122 -2.62 -15.73 6.66
CA HIS A 122 -1.34 -16.31 6.24
C HIS A 122 -0.19 -15.29 6.16
N GLU A 123 -0.48 -13.98 6.08
CA GLU A 123 0.54 -12.93 6.11
C GLU A 123 1.39 -12.98 7.38
N TRP A 124 0.85 -13.49 8.51
CA TRP A 124 1.64 -13.66 9.72
C TRP A 124 2.91 -14.49 9.48
N LEU A 125 2.72 -15.70 8.94
CA LEU A 125 3.84 -16.60 8.67
C LEU A 125 4.76 -16.05 7.59
N TRP A 126 4.19 -15.45 6.55
CA TRP A 126 4.96 -14.89 5.45
C TRP A 126 5.81 -13.70 5.91
N GLN A 127 5.25 -12.74 6.62
CA GLN A 127 5.99 -11.58 7.15
C GLN A 127 7.02 -12.00 8.20
N PHE A 128 6.71 -12.97 9.04
CA PHE A 128 7.66 -13.57 9.97
C PHE A 128 8.90 -14.10 9.25
N ASN A 129 8.73 -14.78 8.10
CA ASN A 129 9.83 -15.28 7.28
C ASN A 129 10.52 -14.21 6.42
N ARG A 130 10.12 -12.93 6.47
CA ARG A 130 10.91 -11.80 5.92
C ARG A 130 12.05 -11.42 6.82
N HIS A 131 12.02 -11.82 8.08
CA HIS A 131 13.05 -11.56 9.10
C HIS A 131 13.33 -10.06 9.32
N SER A 132 12.31 -9.20 9.19
CA SER A 132 12.47 -7.75 9.37
C SER A 132 12.98 -7.37 10.77
N TYR A 133 12.67 -8.19 11.78
CA TYR A 133 13.17 -8.04 13.14
C TYR A 133 14.70 -8.23 13.28
N TRP A 134 15.37 -8.90 12.33
CA TRP A 134 16.85 -8.97 12.30
C TRP A 134 17.48 -7.59 12.04
N ILE A 135 16.78 -6.71 11.31
CA ILE A 135 17.22 -5.32 11.13
C ILE A 135 17.25 -4.59 12.48
N ALA A 136 16.19 -4.75 13.29
CA ALA A 136 16.14 -4.17 14.63
C ALA A 136 17.25 -4.74 15.53
N MET A 137 17.45 -6.06 15.51
CA MET A 137 18.51 -6.71 16.30
C MET A 137 19.92 -6.25 15.88
N ALA A 138 20.21 -6.10 14.57
CA ALA A 138 21.50 -5.63 14.08
C ALA A 138 21.78 -4.18 14.51
N ARG A 139 20.75 -3.33 14.48
CA ARG A 139 20.86 -1.94 14.94
C ARG A 139 21.02 -1.83 16.44
N ALA A 140 20.25 -2.61 17.22
CA ALA A 140 20.38 -2.67 18.67
C ALA A 140 21.79 -3.13 19.09
N PHE A 141 22.31 -4.15 18.41
CA PHE A 141 23.68 -4.62 18.61
C PHE A 141 24.73 -3.52 18.32
N ARG A 142 24.60 -2.84 17.20
CA ARG A 142 25.49 -1.72 16.83
C ARG A 142 25.48 -0.61 17.88
N ASP A 143 24.31 -0.28 18.42
CA ASP A 143 24.11 0.85 19.33
C ASP A 143 24.53 0.50 20.76
N THR A 144 24.38 -0.78 21.19
CA THR A 144 24.63 -1.20 22.58
C THR A 144 25.85 -2.08 22.79
N GLY A 145 26.31 -2.80 21.77
CA GLY A 145 27.33 -3.84 21.89
C GLY A 145 26.85 -5.09 22.65
N ASP A 146 25.55 -5.26 22.89
CA ASP A 146 25.01 -6.39 23.64
C ASP A 146 25.05 -7.67 22.79
N GLU A 147 25.97 -8.55 23.10
CA GLU A 147 26.23 -9.84 22.44
C GLU A 147 24.99 -10.76 22.39
N ARG A 148 23.99 -10.55 23.22
CA ARG A 148 22.73 -11.29 23.20
C ARG A 148 22.08 -11.23 21.80
N TYR A 149 22.11 -10.11 21.11
CA TYR A 149 21.53 -9.95 19.79
C TYR A 149 22.27 -10.78 18.73
N ALA A 150 23.59 -10.76 18.75
CA ALA A 150 24.41 -11.55 17.83
C ALA A 150 24.21 -13.06 18.05
N LEU A 151 24.14 -13.48 19.31
CA LEU A 151 23.89 -14.88 19.66
C LEU A 151 22.49 -15.33 19.22
N ALA A 152 21.46 -14.54 19.51
CA ALA A 152 20.08 -14.83 19.10
C ALA A 152 19.96 -14.90 17.58
N PHE A 153 20.56 -13.93 16.85
CA PHE A 153 20.63 -13.95 15.39
C PHE A 153 21.26 -15.25 14.85
N ARG A 154 22.44 -15.63 15.36
CA ARG A 154 23.11 -16.85 14.96
C ARG A 154 22.24 -18.10 15.14
N MET A 155 21.57 -18.22 16.27
CA MET A 155 20.68 -19.34 16.57
C MET A 155 19.46 -19.37 15.62
N GLN A 156 18.83 -18.21 15.40
CA GLN A 156 17.70 -18.08 14.51
C GLN A 156 18.06 -18.41 13.06
N LEU A 157 19.22 -17.92 12.57
CA LEU A 157 19.71 -18.21 11.24
C LEU A 157 19.94 -19.72 11.03
N LEU A 158 20.69 -20.36 11.92
CA LEU A 158 20.94 -21.80 11.85
C LEU A 158 19.67 -22.64 11.97
N ARG A 159 18.74 -22.20 12.82
CA ARG A 159 17.45 -22.85 12.99
C ARG A 159 16.59 -22.71 11.73
N TRP A 160 16.52 -21.53 11.14
CA TRP A 160 15.76 -21.30 9.91
C TRP A 160 16.31 -22.15 8.76
N ILE A 161 17.63 -22.18 8.57
CA ILE A 161 18.28 -23.02 7.53
C ILE A 161 18.03 -24.51 7.77
N ALA A 162 17.97 -24.94 9.05
CA ALA A 162 17.72 -26.35 9.39
C ALA A 162 16.26 -26.77 9.15
N GLN A 163 15.31 -25.86 9.28
CA GLN A 163 13.88 -26.15 9.13
C GLN A 163 13.35 -25.94 7.72
N THR A 164 14.02 -25.07 6.94
CA THR A 164 13.53 -24.64 5.64
C THR A 164 14.55 -24.92 4.55
N ASP A 165 14.10 -25.45 3.43
CA ASP A 165 14.92 -25.64 2.25
C ASP A 165 14.19 -25.17 0.99
N ALA A 166 14.94 -24.87 -0.08
CA ALA A 166 14.36 -24.51 -1.37
C ALA A 166 13.48 -25.68 -1.85
N PRO A 167 12.20 -25.44 -2.15
CA PRO A 167 11.33 -26.50 -2.60
C PRO A 167 11.76 -27.01 -3.98
N ALA A 168 11.68 -28.33 -4.19
CA ALA A 168 11.98 -28.94 -5.49
C ALA A 168 11.04 -28.43 -6.61
N VAL A 169 9.80 -28.05 -6.23
CA VAL A 169 8.83 -27.37 -7.10
C VAL A 169 8.42 -26.10 -6.38
N ASN A 170 8.48 -24.97 -7.08
CA ASN A 170 8.10 -23.69 -6.51
C ASN A 170 6.67 -23.73 -5.94
N TRP A 171 6.51 -23.27 -4.70
CA TRP A 171 5.24 -23.18 -3.99
C TRP A 171 5.12 -21.83 -3.29
N ASN A 172 4.27 -20.97 -3.83
CA ASN A 172 3.99 -19.63 -3.30
C ASN A 172 2.74 -19.58 -2.40
N GLY A 173 2.23 -20.72 -1.97
CA GLY A 173 1.03 -20.83 -1.16
C GLY A 173 1.29 -20.88 0.35
N PRO A 174 0.22 -21.15 1.13
CA PRO A 174 0.29 -21.26 2.59
C PRO A 174 1.35 -22.26 3.06
N GLY A 175 2.03 -21.91 4.16
CA GLY A 175 3.07 -22.74 4.77
C GLY A 175 4.45 -22.65 4.12
N SER A 176 4.63 -21.86 3.04
CA SER A 176 5.93 -21.71 2.39
C SER A 176 6.78 -20.62 3.06
N ALA A 177 7.94 -20.99 3.58
CA ALA A 177 9.00 -20.05 3.97
C ALA A 177 9.87 -19.60 2.78
N TRP A 178 9.72 -20.26 1.62
CA TRP A 178 10.45 -19.99 0.38
C TRP A 178 9.56 -19.38 -0.72
N ARG A 179 8.45 -18.77 -0.35
CA ARG A 179 7.65 -17.98 -1.29
C ARG A 179 8.55 -16.93 -1.93
N THR A 180 8.45 -16.75 -3.24
CA THR A 180 9.42 -15.96 -3.98
C THR A 180 9.51 -14.51 -3.50
N ILE A 181 8.37 -13.90 -3.16
CA ILE A 181 8.36 -12.53 -2.62
C ILE A 181 9.14 -12.42 -1.30
N GLU A 182 9.01 -13.38 -0.37
CA GLU A 182 9.76 -13.37 0.89
C GLU A 182 11.26 -13.56 0.66
N CYS A 183 11.65 -14.41 -0.31
CA CYS A 183 13.04 -14.52 -0.73
C CYS A 183 13.58 -13.18 -1.25
N GLY A 184 12.78 -12.49 -2.08
CA GLY A 184 13.11 -11.16 -2.60
C GLY A 184 13.33 -10.13 -1.50
N VAL A 185 12.39 -10.04 -0.54
CA VAL A 185 12.48 -9.11 0.61
C VAL A 185 13.69 -9.41 1.48
N ARG A 186 13.97 -10.69 1.77
CA ARG A 186 15.16 -11.07 2.54
C ARG A 186 16.45 -10.61 1.88
N LEU A 187 16.61 -10.88 0.59
CA LEU A 187 17.79 -10.49 -0.17
C LEU A 187 17.90 -8.99 -0.39
N LEU A 188 16.77 -8.29 -0.45
CA LEU A 188 16.72 -6.84 -0.60
C LEU A 188 17.19 -6.12 0.66
N SER A 189 16.80 -6.58 1.85
CA SER A 189 16.96 -5.78 3.08
C SER A 189 17.42 -6.57 4.30
N SER A 190 16.60 -7.41 4.89
CA SER A 190 16.85 -7.95 6.25
C SER A 190 18.12 -8.77 6.35
N TRP A 191 18.42 -9.61 5.37
CA TRP A 191 19.64 -10.42 5.38
C TRP A 191 20.90 -9.61 5.08
N GLN A 192 20.80 -8.56 4.25
CA GLN A 192 21.93 -7.67 3.98
C GLN A 192 22.31 -6.84 5.20
N VAL A 193 21.32 -6.28 5.88
CA VAL A 193 21.54 -5.51 7.11
C VAL A 193 22.05 -6.41 8.25
N ALA A 194 21.51 -7.62 8.37
CA ALA A 194 22.00 -8.60 9.36
C ALA A 194 23.42 -9.07 9.05
N PHE A 195 23.75 -9.30 7.78
CA PHE A 195 25.12 -9.62 7.37
C PHE A 195 26.09 -8.51 7.78
N ASP A 196 25.81 -7.26 7.43
CA ASP A 196 26.67 -6.12 7.75
C ASP A 196 26.83 -5.95 9.27
N GLY A 197 25.75 -6.12 10.04
CA GLY A 197 25.74 -5.99 11.49
C GLY A 197 26.44 -7.13 12.24
N PHE A 198 26.36 -8.36 11.75
CA PHE A 198 26.79 -9.54 12.53
C PHE A 198 27.95 -10.34 11.93
N CYS A 199 28.40 -10.07 10.68
CA CYS A 199 29.42 -10.89 10.01
C CYS A 199 30.70 -11.09 10.82
N LYS A 200 31.11 -10.09 11.64
CA LYS A 200 32.31 -10.15 12.48
C LYS A 200 32.14 -10.99 13.75
N HIS A 201 30.88 -11.33 14.10
CA HIS A 201 30.52 -12.03 15.34
C HIS A 201 30.05 -13.47 15.06
N LEU A 202 30.00 -13.88 13.78
CA LEU A 202 29.72 -15.25 13.40
C LEU A 202 31.02 -16.07 13.28
N ASP A 203 30.95 -17.36 13.61
CA ASP A 203 31.99 -18.32 13.24
C ASP A 203 32.10 -18.47 11.72
N ASP A 204 33.25 -19.03 11.24
CA ASP A 204 33.55 -19.11 9.80
C ASP A 204 32.48 -19.88 9.02
N ALA A 205 32.07 -21.04 9.53
CA ALA A 205 31.09 -21.89 8.88
C ALA A 205 29.70 -21.25 8.84
N THR A 206 29.24 -20.64 9.95
CA THR A 206 27.92 -19.96 10.01
C THR A 206 27.88 -18.75 9.08
N LEU A 207 28.94 -17.95 9.02
CA LEU A 207 29.03 -16.82 8.09
C LEU A 207 28.89 -17.25 6.64
N LEU A 208 29.64 -18.28 6.24
CA LEU A 208 29.60 -18.78 4.86
C LEU A 208 28.27 -19.52 4.56
N LEU A 209 27.68 -20.17 5.53
CA LEU A 209 26.35 -20.77 5.39
C LEU A 209 25.25 -19.72 5.16
N MET A 210 25.35 -18.55 5.80
CA MET A 210 24.47 -17.42 5.51
C MET A 210 24.58 -16.98 4.04
N ILE A 211 25.80 -16.82 3.53
CA ILE A 211 26.04 -16.45 2.13
C ILE A 211 25.54 -17.55 1.18
N ALA A 212 25.78 -18.82 1.50
CA ALA A 212 25.29 -19.96 0.74
C ALA A 212 23.74 -19.94 0.66
N SER A 213 23.07 -19.64 1.77
CA SER A 213 21.61 -19.54 1.80
C SER A 213 21.10 -18.36 0.97
N MET A 214 21.75 -17.19 1.04
CA MET A 214 21.41 -16.05 0.16
C MET A 214 21.58 -16.38 -1.32
N HIS A 215 22.66 -17.05 -1.68
CA HIS A 215 22.91 -17.49 -3.05
C HIS A 215 21.83 -18.46 -3.55
N ARG A 216 21.43 -19.44 -2.71
CA ARG A 216 20.35 -20.38 -3.04
C ARG A 216 19.00 -19.66 -3.24
N GLN A 217 18.71 -18.63 -2.42
CA GLN A 217 17.53 -17.80 -2.61
C GLN A 217 17.58 -17.02 -3.95
N ALA A 218 18.73 -16.43 -4.29
CA ALA A 218 18.90 -15.75 -5.57
C ALA A 218 18.70 -16.69 -6.76
N LYS A 219 19.29 -17.90 -6.72
CA LYS A 219 19.05 -18.95 -7.75
C LYS A 219 17.57 -19.33 -7.85
N HIS A 220 16.89 -19.49 -6.70
CA HIS A 220 15.47 -19.80 -6.66
C HIS A 220 14.65 -18.72 -7.38
N LEU A 221 14.91 -17.44 -7.11
CA LEU A 221 14.23 -16.32 -7.75
C LEU A 221 14.53 -16.17 -9.25
N VAL A 222 15.77 -16.44 -9.66
CA VAL A 222 16.14 -16.43 -11.07
C VAL A 222 15.37 -17.50 -11.84
N ALA A 223 15.27 -18.71 -11.25
CA ALA A 223 14.61 -19.86 -11.85
C ALA A 223 13.08 -19.80 -11.81
N ASN A 224 12.47 -19.07 -10.87
CA ASN A 224 11.04 -19.04 -10.63
C ASN A 224 10.47 -17.61 -10.61
N PRO A 225 10.62 -16.84 -11.71
CA PRO A 225 10.10 -15.47 -11.74
C PRO A 225 8.58 -15.46 -11.66
N THR A 226 8.03 -14.52 -10.91
CA THR A 226 6.60 -14.22 -10.93
C THR A 226 6.29 -13.06 -11.89
N GLN A 227 5.39 -12.17 -11.56
CA GLN A 227 5.02 -11.01 -12.36
C GLN A 227 4.57 -9.85 -11.47
N ALA A 228 4.42 -8.67 -12.05
CA ALA A 228 3.93 -7.46 -11.43
C ALA A 228 4.78 -7.03 -10.22
N ASN A 229 4.16 -6.50 -9.15
CA ASN A 229 4.88 -5.99 -7.98
C ASN A 229 5.79 -7.06 -7.31
N TRP A 230 5.41 -8.34 -7.34
CA TRP A 230 6.24 -9.42 -6.82
C TRP A 230 7.56 -9.54 -7.60
N LEU A 231 7.50 -9.52 -8.95
CA LEU A 231 8.71 -9.61 -9.77
C LEU A 231 9.63 -8.40 -9.56
N MET A 232 9.06 -7.21 -9.26
CA MET A 232 9.85 -6.04 -8.86
C MET A 232 10.64 -6.30 -7.57
N MET A 233 9.98 -6.84 -6.54
CA MET A 233 10.61 -7.13 -5.24
C MET A 233 11.63 -8.28 -5.36
N GLU A 234 11.30 -9.34 -6.06
CA GLU A 234 12.17 -10.49 -6.35
C GLU A 234 13.45 -10.06 -7.08
N SER A 235 13.26 -9.29 -8.17
CA SER A 235 14.39 -8.82 -8.98
C SER A 235 15.25 -7.81 -8.23
N ASN A 236 14.67 -6.97 -7.40
CA ASN A 236 15.42 -6.06 -6.54
C ASN A 236 16.28 -6.83 -5.53
N GLY A 237 15.75 -7.91 -4.94
CA GLY A 237 16.51 -8.81 -4.05
C GLY A 237 17.67 -9.51 -4.78
N VAL A 238 17.42 -10.06 -5.97
CA VAL A 238 18.46 -10.68 -6.80
C VAL A 238 19.53 -9.66 -7.18
N TYR A 239 19.13 -8.46 -7.62
CA TYR A 239 20.05 -7.38 -7.96
C TYR A 239 20.92 -7.00 -6.78
N THR A 240 20.32 -6.75 -5.63
CA THR A 240 21.01 -6.33 -4.40
C THR A 240 22.04 -7.37 -3.98
N PHE A 241 21.66 -8.64 -3.87
CA PHE A 241 22.59 -9.70 -3.52
C PHE A 241 23.74 -9.82 -4.53
N SER A 242 23.43 -9.88 -5.83
CA SER A 242 24.42 -10.10 -6.87
C SER A 242 25.39 -8.91 -7.03
N ALA A 243 24.92 -7.68 -6.79
CA ALA A 243 25.76 -6.49 -6.82
C ALA A 243 26.71 -6.40 -5.60
N LEU A 244 26.22 -6.85 -4.42
CA LEU A 244 27.00 -6.85 -3.19
C LEU A 244 27.96 -8.03 -3.05
N PHE A 245 27.74 -9.14 -3.76
CA PHE A 245 28.59 -10.34 -3.76
C PHE A 245 29.14 -10.67 -5.15
N PRO A 246 29.92 -9.75 -5.78
CA PRO A 246 30.44 -9.93 -7.13
C PRO A 246 31.53 -11.03 -7.23
N GLU A 247 31.94 -11.60 -6.10
CA GLU A 247 32.90 -12.71 -6.02
C GLU A 247 32.32 -14.03 -6.53
N LEU A 248 30.97 -14.13 -6.59
CA LEU A 248 30.29 -15.30 -7.12
C LEU A 248 30.32 -15.28 -8.66
N SER A 249 30.63 -16.43 -9.28
CA SER A 249 30.84 -16.54 -10.72
C SER A 249 29.55 -16.25 -11.53
N ASP A 250 28.38 -16.50 -10.97
CA ASP A 250 27.06 -16.25 -11.58
C ASP A 250 26.46 -14.87 -11.20
N ALA A 251 27.12 -14.10 -10.34
CA ALA A 251 26.61 -12.82 -9.87
C ALA A 251 26.37 -11.80 -11.00
N ALA A 252 27.25 -11.75 -12.00
CA ALA A 252 27.12 -10.84 -13.12
C ALA A 252 25.89 -11.17 -13.98
N ASP A 253 25.62 -12.45 -14.23
CA ASP A 253 24.46 -12.92 -14.99
C ASP A 253 23.17 -12.68 -14.21
N HIS A 254 23.15 -12.98 -12.92
CA HIS A 254 22.00 -12.71 -12.04
C HIS A 254 21.69 -11.22 -11.98
N ARG A 255 22.70 -10.35 -11.83
CA ARG A 255 22.54 -8.89 -11.83
C ARG A 255 21.94 -8.40 -13.16
N LYS A 256 22.44 -8.91 -14.29
CA LYS A 256 21.90 -8.59 -15.62
C LYS A 256 20.43 -8.98 -15.76
N ILE A 257 20.09 -10.22 -15.41
CA ILE A 257 18.69 -10.72 -15.44
C ILE A 257 17.79 -9.83 -14.57
N ALA A 258 18.23 -9.50 -13.38
CA ALA A 258 17.48 -8.65 -12.46
C ALA A 258 17.29 -7.23 -13.02
N THR A 259 18.33 -6.63 -13.61
CA THR A 259 18.26 -5.33 -14.27
C THR A 259 17.21 -5.32 -15.40
N GLU A 260 17.28 -6.30 -16.30
CA GLU A 260 16.34 -6.43 -17.43
C GLU A 260 14.88 -6.56 -16.93
N ARG A 261 14.65 -7.34 -15.85
CA ARG A 261 13.33 -7.49 -15.24
C ARG A 261 12.83 -6.18 -14.62
N LEU A 262 13.67 -5.49 -13.85
CA LEU A 262 13.31 -4.23 -13.19
C LEU A 262 12.95 -3.12 -14.19
N LEU A 263 13.75 -2.97 -15.24
CA LEU A 263 13.50 -1.99 -16.29
C LEU A 263 12.16 -2.27 -16.99
N ARG A 264 11.95 -3.53 -17.38
CA ARG A 264 10.72 -3.96 -18.05
C ARG A 264 9.47 -3.80 -17.18
N GLU A 265 9.53 -4.23 -15.91
CA GLU A 265 8.37 -4.18 -15.02
C GLU A 265 7.94 -2.74 -14.71
N MET A 266 8.88 -1.80 -14.59
CA MET A 266 8.53 -0.38 -14.47
C MET A 266 7.74 0.14 -15.67
N GLU A 267 8.14 -0.25 -16.90
CA GLU A 267 7.42 0.15 -18.11
C GLU A 267 6.02 -0.46 -18.19
N LEU A 268 5.84 -1.71 -17.71
CA LEU A 268 4.57 -2.43 -17.78
C LEU A 268 3.58 -2.00 -16.69
N GLN A 269 4.07 -1.61 -15.53
CA GLN A 269 3.22 -1.38 -14.36
C GLN A 269 2.86 0.10 -14.15
N ILE A 270 3.66 1.03 -14.66
CA ILE A 270 3.37 2.46 -14.51
C ILE A 270 2.59 2.97 -15.72
N LEU A 271 1.36 3.39 -15.47
CA LEU A 271 0.45 3.95 -16.46
C LEU A 271 1.00 5.29 -17.01
N PRO A 272 0.51 5.73 -18.18
CA PRO A 272 0.98 6.99 -18.79
C PRO A 272 0.79 8.24 -17.93
N ASP A 273 -0.18 8.26 -17.00
CA ASP A 273 -0.41 9.31 -16.01
C ASP A 273 0.45 9.19 -14.74
N GLY A 274 1.19 8.08 -14.59
CA GLY A 274 2.11 7.85 -13.49
C GLY A 274 1.57 6.99 -12.35
N MET A 275 0.30 6.62 -12.37
CA MET A 275 -0.23 5.66 -11.42
C MET A 275 0.30 4.26 -11.68
N HIS A 276 0.42 3.47 -10.62
CA HIS A 276 0.63 2.04 -10.73
C HIS A 276 -0.66 1.34 -11.18
N ASN A 277 -0.56 0.33 -12.03
CA ASN A 277 -1.71 -0.35 -12.64
C ASN A 277 -2.61 -1.12 -11.67
N GLU A 278 -2.20 -1.33 -10.41
CA GLU A 278 -3.07 -1.87 -9.36
C GLU A 278 -3.97 -0.81 -8.71
N LEU A 279 -3.78 0.46 -9.05
CA LEU A 279 -4.58 1.60 -8.59
C LEU A 279 -4.67 1.74 -7.06
N SER A 280 -3.69 1.18 -6.37
CA SER A 280 -3.51 1.31 -4.92
C SER A 280 -2.24 2.11 -4.63
N PRO A 281 -2.33 3.22 -3.90
CA PRO A 281 -1.16 3.99 -3.46
C PRO A 281 -0.13 3.18 -2.65
N ASP A 282 -0.53 2.15 -1.87
CA ASP A 282 0.41 1.28 -1.17
C ASP A 282 1.29 0.49 -2.15
N TYR A 283 0.68 -0.12 -3.17
CA TYR A 283 1.42 -0.88 -4.16
C TYR A 283 2.21 0.00 -5.12
N GLN A 284 1.72 1.21 -5.38
CA GLN A 284 2.51 2.25 -6.05
C GLN A 284 3.78 2.60 -5.26
N LEU A 285 3.68 2.75 -3.93
CA LEU A 285 4.83 3.01 -3.06
C LEU A 285 5.81 1.83 -3.05
N VAL A 286 5.32 0.59 -3.02
CA VAL A 286 6.17 -0.62 -3.08
C VAL A 286 7.02 -0.62 -4.35
N VAL A 287 6.39 -0.44 -5.51
CA VAL A 287 7.08 -0.43 -6.81
C VAL A 287 8.03 0.77 -6.93
N CYS A 288 7.60 1.95 -6.49
CA CYS A 288 8.44 3.16 -6.46
C CYS A 288 9.69 2.96 -5.59
N ASN A 289 9.54 2.38 -4.39
CA ASN A 289 10.67 2.09 -3.50
C ASN A 289 11.62 1.04 -4.09
N CYS A 290 11.11 0.01 -4.76
CA CYS A 290 11.94 -0.95 -5.47
C CYS A 290 12.77 -0.28 -6.57
N ALA A 291 12.16 0.61 -7.35
CA ALA A 291 12.85 1.35 -8.39
C ALA A 291 13.92 2.29 -7.82
N ILE A 292 13.62 2.99 -6.74
CA ILE A 292 14.57 3.88 -6.06
C ILE A 292 15.73 3.08 -5.46
N ASN A 293 15.46 1.96 -4.77
CA ASN A 293 16.48 1.08 -4.22
C ASN A 293 17.44 0.60 -5.30
N PHE A 294 16.91 0.14 -6.42
CA PHE A 294 17.71 -0.29 -7.57
C PHE A 294 18.62 0.82 -8.08
N TYR A 295 18.09 2.02 -8.26
CA TYR A 295 18.87 3.17 -8.73
C TYR A 295 19.95 3.60 -7.73
N GLU A 296 19.59 3.79 -6.45
CA GLU A 296 20.52 4.21 -5.38
C GLU A 296 21.68 3.22 -5.23
N LEU A 297 21.39 1.92 -5.20
CA LEU A 297 22.45 0.90 -5.10
C LEU A 297 23.31 0.86 -6.35
N SER A 298 22.71 1.01 -7.53
CA SER A 298 23.46 1.07 -8.79
C SER A 298 24.41 2.25 -8.82
N ASP A 299 23.97 3.42 -8.36
CA ASP A 299 24.81 4.61 -8.29
C ASP A 299 25.94 4.46 -7.28
N ALA A 300 25.64 3.98 -6.07
CA ALA A 300 26.62 3.74 -5.01
C ALA A 300 27.73 2.75 -5.43
N LEU A 301 27.42 1.81 -6.33
CA LEU A 301 28.37 0.80 -6.82
C LEU A 301 28.93 1.12 -8.21
N GLY A 302 28.59 2.27 -8.81
CA GLY A 302 29.11 2.72 -10.10
C GLY A 302 28.45 2.07 -11.32
N PHE A 303 27.24 1.54 -11.18
CA PHE A 303 26.46 0.91 -12.26
C PHE A 303 25.34 1.80 -12.82
N SER A 304 25.19 3.04 -12.34
CA SER A 304 24.09 3.94 -12.75
C SER A 304 24.07 4.22 -14.27
N ALA A 305 25.20 4.13 -14.96
CA ALA A 305 25.27 4.26 -16.42
C ALA A 305 24.54 3.13 -17.19
N GLU A 306 24.23 2.01 -16.55
CA GLU A 306 23.44 0.91 -17.12
C GLU A 306 21.93 1.19 -17.08
N ILE A 307 21.48 2.22 -16.32
CA ILE A 307 20.07 2.57 -16.13
C ILE A 307 19.70 3.70 -17.10
N PRO A 308 18.75 3.47 -18.02
CA PRO A 308 18.36 4.51 -18.98
C PRO A 308 17.57 5.64 -18.27
N GLN A 309 17.68 6.86 -18.83
CA GLN A 309 16.96 8.04 -18.33
C GLN A 309 15.45 7.81 -18.24
N SER A 310 14.87 7.04 -19.19
CA SER A 310 13.44 6.70 -19.17
C SER A 310 12.99 6.01 -17.87
N PHE A 311 13.86 5.26 -17.22
CA PHE A 311 13.55 4.62 -15.94
C PHE A 311 13.41 5.65 -14.81
N THR A 312 14.35 6.59 -14.70
CA THR A 312 14.24 7.67 -13.70
C THR A 312 13.09 8.60 -13.99
N ASP A 313 12.77 8.84 -15.28
CA ASP A 313 11.58 9.59 -15.67
C ASP A 313 10.28 8.92 -15.22
N LEU A 314 10.21 7.57 -15.24
CA LEU A 314 9.08 6.82 -14.70
C LEU A 314 8.97 6.97 -13.17
N ILE A 315 10.10 6.95 -12.43
CA ILE A 315 10.08 7.24 -10.99
C ILE A 315 9.48 8.60 -10.72
N HIS A 316 9.93 9.65 -11.45
CA HIS A 316 9.40 11.01 -11.28
C HIS A 316 7.93 11.12 -11.66
N LYS A 317 7.51 10.42 -12.70
CA LYS A 317 6.12 10.36 -13.11
C LYS A 317 5.24 9.76 -12.01
N THR A 318 5.69 8.65 -11.41
CA THR A 318 5.02 7.98 -10.28
C THR A 318 4.90 8.89 -9.06
N VAL A 319 5.98 9.57 -8.69
CA VAL A 319 5.98 10.53 -7.58
C VAL A 319 5.07 11.72 -7.85
N ARG A 320 5.02 12.22 -9.08
CA ARG A 320 4.11 13.30 -9.47
C ARG A 320 2.65 12.89 -9.33
N ALA A 321 2.28 11.69 -9.75
CA ALA A 321 0.93 11.16 -9.57
C ALA A 321 0.57 11.08 -8.08
N ALA A 322 1.46 10.57 -7.22
CA ALA A 322 1.27 10.55 -5.77
C ALA A 322 1.08 11.95 -5.16
N ILE A 323 1.81 12.96 -5.64
CA ILE A 323 1.61 14.36 -5.21
C ILE A 323 0.23 14.86 -5.65
N GLN A 324 -0.19 14.58 -6.88
CA GLN A 324 -1.50 15.02 -7.40
C GLN A 324 -2.65 14.40 -6.62
N LEU A 325 -2.50 13.14 -6.13
CA LEU A 325 -3.48 12.47 -5.29
C LEU A 325 -3.45 12.93 -3.82
N SER A 326 -2.39 13.61 -3.37
CA SER A 326 -2.21 13.95 -1.96
C SER A 326 -3.41 14.69 -1.37
N THR A 327 -3.91 14.21 -0.24
CA THR A 327 -4.98 14.87 0.54
C THR A 327 -4.47 16.14 1.23
N PRO A 328 -5.33 16.98 1.79
CA PRO A 328 -4.88 18.13 2.60
C PRO A 328 -4.09 17.72 3.84
N ALA A 329 -4.27 16.49 4.35
CA ALA A 329 -3.44 15.93 5.44
C ALA A 329 -2.04 15.49 4.97
N LEU A 330 -1.68 15.69 3.69
CA LEU A 330 -0.47 15.18 3.04
C LEU A 330 -0.33 13.65 3.13
N THR A 331 -1.47 12.97 3.10
CA THR A 331 -1.58 11.51 2.97
C THR A 331 -2.10 11.14 1.59
N GLN A 332 -1.98 9.87 1.22
CA GLN A 332 -2.67 9.33 0.05
C GLN A 332 -4.13 9.02 0.36
N PRO A 333 -5.06 9.14 -0.61
CA PRO A 333 -6.42 8.63 -0.44
C PRO A 333 -6.37 7.10 -0.30
N ARG A 334 -7.29 6.54 0.49
CA ARG A 334 -7.30 5.10 0.81
C ARG A 334 -8.11 4.30 -0.22
N THR A 335 -7.74 4.43 -1.49
CA THR A 335 -8.37 3.67 -2.58
C THR A 335 -7.82 2.25 -2.65
N ASN A 336 -8.68 1.26 -2.92
CA ASN A 336 -8.31 -0.15 -2.98
C ASN A 336 -7.58 -0.60 -1.70
N ASP A 337 -6.73 -1.63 -1.75
CA ASP A 337 -5.91 -2.06 -0.60
C ASP A 337 -4.83 -1.02 -0.27
N THR A 338 -5.23 0.09 0.37
CA THR A 338 -4.32 1.17 0.77
C THR A 338 -4.47 1.52 2.24
N HIS A 339 -3.37 1.48 2.98
CA HIS A 339 -3.27 1.98 4.35
C HIS A 339 -3.06 3.51 4.38
N THR A 340 -2.94 4.09 5.55
CA THR A 340 -2.60 5.51 5.68
C THR A 340 -1.13 5.74 5.34
N ILE A 341 -0.86 6.31 4.17
CA ILE A 341 0.48 6.60 3.67
C ILE A 341 0.72 8.10 3.64
N GLN A 342 1.81 8.56 4.22
CA GLN A 342 2.27 9.95 4.07
C GLN A 342 2.86 10.16 2.68
N THR A 343 2.43 11.19 1.96
CA THR A 343 2.90 11.50 0.61
C THR A 343 4.42 11.73 0.56
N ARG A 344 5.02 12.24 1.65
CA ARG A 344 6.48 12.41 1.75
C ARG A 344 7.27 11.12 1.56
N ARG A 345 6.67 9.95 1.80
CA ARG A 345 7.34 8.66 1.54
C ARG A 345 7.71 8.45 0.07
N PHE A 346 7.00 9.09 -0.84
CA PHE A 346 7.35 9.11 -2.27
C PHE A 346 8.41 10.17 -2.58
N THR A 347 8.33 11.34 -1.95
CA THR A 347 9.12 12.52 -2.34
C THR A 347 10.48 12.62 -1.66
N GLU A 348 10.64 12.13 -0.42
CA GLU A 348 11.89 12.22 0.34
C GLU A 348 13.06 11.56 -0.38
N ARG A 349 12.90 10.32 -0.81
CA ARG A 349 13.95 9.56 -1.51
C ARG A 349 14.08 9.96 -2.98
N ALA A 350 12.95 10.18 -3.67
CA ALA A 350 12.97 10.58 -5.07
C ALA A 350 13.63 11.95 -5.29
N ALA A 351 13.61 12.84 -4.30
CA ALA A 351 14.30 14.12 -4.34
C ALA A 351 15.81 14.00 -4.59
N TRP A 352 16.40 12.91 -4.15
CA TRP A 352 17.81 12.61 -4.35
C TRP A 352 18.14 12.26 -5.82
N ILE A 353 17.23 11.56 -6.53
CA ILE A 353 17.46 11.07 -7.90
C ILE A 353 17.50 12.22 -8.93
N ALA A 354 16.65 13.24 -8.79
CA ALA A 354 16.51 14.32 -9.77
C ALA A 354 16.64 15.72 -9.21
N GLY A 355 17.08 15.84 -7.97
CA GLY A 355 17.04 17.09 -7.24
C GLY A 355 15.64 17.39 -6.70
N ALA A 356 15.59 18.03 -5.54
CA ALA A 356 14.33 18.42 -4.92
C ALA A 356 13.65 19.51 -5.74
N THR A 357 12.53 19.20 -6.36
CA THR A 357 11.65 20.22 -6.97
C THR A 357 11.01 21.07 -5.87
N GLU A 358 10.46 22.24 -6.22
CA GLU A 358 9.70 23.07 -5.28
C GLU A 358 8.55 22.28 -4.65
N ALA A 359 7.84 21.46 -5.45
CA ALA A 359 6.75 20.61 -4.96
C ALA A 359 7.24 19.54 -3.97
N TYR A 360 8.42 18.94 -4.18
CA TYR A 360 8.98 17.95 -3.23
C TYR A 360 9.33 18.62 -1.91
N ARG A 361 9.98 19.81 -1.93
CA ARG A 361 10.24 20.58 -0.71
C ARG A 361 8.96 20.93 0.03
N TYR A 362 7.92 21.36 -0.68
CA TYR A 362 6.62 21.68 -0.12
C TYR A 362 5.99 20.49 0.63
N ILE A 363 5.98 19.30 0.04
CA ILE A 363 5.46 18.09 0.67
C ILE A 363 6.35 17.66 1.85
N ASN A 364 7.67 17.59 1.66
CA ASN A 364 8.61 17.08 2.67
C ASN A 364 8.68 17.96 3.92
N SER A 365 8.53 19.27 3.76
CA SER A 365 8.53 20.24 4.86
C SER A 365 7.16 20.48 5.50
N ALA A 366 6.15 19.72 5.10
CA ALA A 366 4.75 19.97 5.49
C ALA A 366 4.29 21.42 5.19
N ARG A 367 4.62 21.92 4.00
CA ARG A 367 4.30 23.26 3.46
C ARG A 367 5.17 24.41 3.98
N ALA A 368 6.16 24.14 4.84
CA ALA A 368 7.01 25.21 5.40
C ALA A 368 7.99 25.78 4.34
N GLU A 369 8.39 24.99 3.37
CA GLU A 369 9.36 25.34 2.33
C GLU A 369 8.85 24.91 0.95
N GLY A 370 9.39 25.53 -0.10
CA GLY A 370 9.01 25.22 -1.47
C GLY A 370 7.71 25.89 -1.90
N GLN A 371 7.18 25.41 -3.01
CA GLN A 371 5.91 25.88 -3.58
C GLN A 371 5.02 24.67 -3.89
N PRO A 372 3.69 24.82 -3.79
CA PRO A 372 2.78 23.77 -4.22
C PRO A 372 3.01 23.43 -5.70
N PRO A 373 2.57 22.24 -6.16
CA PRO A 373 2.67 21.88 -7.57
C PRO A 373 2.16 22.99 -8.50
N ALA A 374 2.98 23.36 -9.48
CA ALA A 374 2.59 24.38 -10.44
C ALA A 374 1.54 23.80 -11.42
N GLY A 375 0.51 24.59 -11.73
CA GLY A 375 -0.55 24.26 -12.68
C GLY A 375 -1.60 25.36 -12.74
N GLU A 376 -2.45 25.32 -13.77
CA GLU A 376 -3.57 26.27 -13.92
C GLU A 376 -4.68 26.01 -12.87
N SER A 377 -4.73 24.80 -12.33
CA SER A 377 -5.67 24.37 -11.29
C SER A 377 -4.97 23.61 -10.19
N ALA A 378 -5.45 23.70 -8.96
CA ALA A 378 -5.06 22.82 -7.88
C ALA A 378 -5.64 21.40 -8.05
N SER A 379 -6.73 21.28 -8.80
CA SER A 379 -7.38 20.01 -9.14
C SER A 379 -6.65 19.28 -10.25
N ALA A 380 -6.76 17.94 -10.29
CA ALA A 380 -6.05 17.10 -11.25
C ALA A 380 -6.92 15.92 -11.70
N TYR A 381 -6.65 15.43 -12.92
CA TYR A 381 -7.25 14.21 -13.43
C TYR A 381 -6.16 13.27 -13.94
N LEU A 382 -6.22 12.03 -13.51
CA LEU A 382 -5.35 10.94 -13.94
C LEU A 382 -6.16 10.04 -14.91
N PRO A 383 -6.08 10.27 -16.23
CA PRO A 383 -7.06 9.71 -17.17
C PRO A 383 -6.92 8.20 -17.41
N TYR A 384 -5.79 7.60 -17.13
CA TYR A 384 -5.59 6.15 -17.28
C TYR A 384 -5.96 5.41 -15.99
N ALA A 385 -5.67 5.99 -14.85
CA ALA A 385 -6.09 5.47 -13.55
C ALA A 385 -7.56 5.75 -13.26
N GLY A 386 -8.10 6.85 -13.83
CA GLY A 386 -9.47 7.29 -13.62
C GLY A 386 -9.70 8.00 -12.29
N PHE A 387 -8.69 8.62 -11.70
CA PHE A 387 -8.86 9.42 -10.49
C PHE A 387 -9.05 10.90 -10.83
N ALA A 388 -10.22 11.45 -10.49
CA ALA A 388 -10.52 12.86 -10.56
C ALA A 388 -10.38 13.50 -9.18
N VAL A 389 -9.38 14.36 -9.00
CA VAL A 389 -9.11 15.08 -7.76
C VAL A 389 -9.59 16.50 -7.89
N MET A 390 -10.58 16.87 -7.11
CA MET A 390 -11.13 18.22 -6.99
C MET A 390 -10.67 18.85 -5.69
N ARG A 391 -10.06 20.03 -5.74
CA ARG A 391 -9.63 20.74 -4.53
C ARG A 391 -9.75 22.25 -4.64
N SER A 392 -9.99 22.90 -3.51
CA SER A 392 -10.04 24.36 -3.45
C SER A 392 -8.66 24.99 -3.71
N ASP A 393 -7.65 24.47 -3.06
CA ASP A 393 -6.26 24.93 -3.08
C ASP A 393 -5.31 23.89 -2.46
N TRP A 394 -4.03 24.26 -2.24
CA TRP A 394 -3.03 23.39 -1.61
C TRP A 394 -2.80 23.67 -0.11
N SER A 395 -3.63 24.51 0.52
CA SER A 395 -3.48 24.82 1.95
C SER A 395 -3.78 23.63 2.85
N ALA A 396 -3.47 23.80 4.15
CA ALA A 396 -3.77 22.78 5.15
C ALA A 396 -5.28 22.65 5.42
N ASP A 397 -6.06 23.70 5.15
CA ASP A 397 -7.51 23.76 5.37
C ASP A 397 -8.33 23.52 4.09
N ALA A 398 -7.67 23.09 3.01
CA ALA A 398 -8.31 22.88 1.73
C ALA A 398 -9.47 21.88 1.81
N THR A 399 -10.49 22.12 0.97
CA THR A 399 -11.50 21.12 0.64
C THR A 399 -10.99 20.26 -0.50
N TYR A 400 -11.16 18.93 -0.38
CA TYR A 400 -10.63 17.95 -1.31
C TYR A 400 -11.61 16.81 -1.52
N LEU A 401 -11.84 16.43 -2.76
CA LEU A 401 -12.60 15.22 -3.11
C LEU A 401 -11.80 14.43 -4.16
N CYS A 402 -11.65 13.13 -3.91
CA CYS A 402 -11.17 12.16 -4.90
C CYS A 402 -12.35 11.33 -5.39
N PHE A 403 -12.57 11.31 -6.70
CA PHE A 403 -13.63 10.53 -7.34
C PHE A 403 -13.01 9.46 -8.25
N ASP A 404 -13.35 8.20 -8.01
CA ASP A 404 -12.90 7.05 -8.81
C ASP A 404 -13.86 6.79 -9.96
N VAL A 405 -13.44 7.13 -11.18
CA VAL A 405 -14.13 6.81 -12.43
C VAL A 405 -13.39 5.75 -13.25
N GLY A 406 -12.37 5.12 -12.65
CA GLY A 406 -11.38 4.28 -13.32
C GLY A 406 -11.76 2.82 -13.50
N PRO A 407 -10.84 2.02 -14.04
CA PRO A 407 -10.93 0.57 -14.08
C PRO A 407 -10.79 -0.03 -12.68
N LEU A 408 -10.90 -1.36 -12.56
CA LEU A 408 -10.77 -2.05 -11.28
C LEU A 408 -9.31 -2.10 -10.73
N GLY A 409 -8.31 -2.02 -11.61
CA GLY A 409 -6.91 -2.28 -11.27
C GLY A 409 -6.51 -3.74 -11.48
N ALA A 410 -5.20 -3.99 -11.67
CA ALA A 410 -4.68 -5.32 -11.98
C ALA A 410 -4.80 -6.31 -10.82
N ASN A 411 -4.70 -5.82 -9.59
CA ASN A 411 -4.85 -6.58 -8.33
C ASN A 411 -5.38 -5.65 -7.23
N HIS A 412 -5.63 -6.22 -6.02
CA HIS A 412 -6.01 -5.46 -4.82
C HIS A 412 -7.27 -4.60 -4.99
N MET A 413 -8.10 -4.94 -5.96
CA MET A 413 -9.31 -4.22 -6.34
C MET A 413 -10.46 -4.45 -5.36
N HIS A 414 -11.28 -3.41 -5.19
CA HIS A 414 -12.52 -3.44 -4.43
C HIS A 414 -13.75 -3.33 -5.33
N GLN A 415 -14.95 -3.41 -4.75
CA GLN A 415 -16.22 -3.14 -5.42
C GLN A 415 -16.61 -1.66 -5.19
N ASP A 416 -15.77 -0.76 -5.66
CA ASP A 416 -15.72 0.67 -5.31
C ASP A 416 -15.84 1.61 -6.52
N LYS A 417 -16.39 1.14 -7.63
CA LYS A 417 -16.54 2.00 -8.81
C LYS A 417 -17.51 3.15 -8.51
N LEU A 418 -17.12 4.34 -8.98
CA LEU A 418 -17.77 5.61 -8.73
C LEU A 418 -17.76 6.05 -7.24
N ASN A 419 -16.83 5.51 -6.45
CA ASN A 419 -16.62 5.93 -5.06
C ASN A 419 -16.07 7.35 -4.98
N VAL A 420 -16.36 8.05 -3.88
CA VAL A 420 -15.78 9.35 -3.56
C VAL A 420 -15.24 9.36 -2.14
N ILE A 421 -14.13 10.08 -1.97
CA ILE A 421 -13.49 10.33 -0.67
C ILE A 421 -13.42 11.83 -0.48
N LEU A 422 -13.89 12.36 0.65
CA LEU A 422 -13.98 13.80 0.90
C LEU A 422 -13.20 14.18 2.16
N TYR A 423 -12.36 15.20 2.03
CA TYR A 423 -11.63 15.82 3.15
C TYR A 423 -11.94 17.30 3.26
N ARG A 424 -11.86 17.80 4.50
CA ARG A 424 -11.66 19.20 4.79
C ARG A 424 -10.51 19.33 5.78
N GLY A 425 -9.44 19.98 5.34
CA GLY A 425 -8.20 19.95 6.12
C GLY A 425 -7.72 18.52 6.39
N ALA A 426 -7.38 18.23 7.64
CA ALA A 426 -6.93 16.89 8.04
C ALA A 426 -8.08 15.89 8.28
N ASP A 427 -9.33 16.35 8.31
CA ASP A 427 -10.49 15.51 8.61
C ASP A 427 -11.02 14.83 7.35
N GLU A 428 -11.09 13.49 7.40
CA GLU A 428 -11.70 12.63 6.39
C GLU A 428 -13.22 12.56 6.68
N LEU A 429 -14.00 13.35 5.94
CA LEU A 429 -15.43 13.53 6.18
C LEU A 429 -16.25 12.38 5.61
N ILE A 430 -15.97 12.03 4.36
CA ILE A 430 -16.49 10.83 3.69
C ILE A 430 -15.28 9.94 3.42
N TYR A 431 -15.25 8.78 4.06
CA TYR A 431 -14.09 7.91 4.04
C TYR A 431 -14.23 6.74 3.07
N ASP A 432 -13.09 6.16 2.72
CA ASP A 432 -12.97 4.83 2.14
C ASP A 432 -12.30 3.89 3.16
N ASP A 433 -12.73 2.63 3.21
CA ASP A 433 -12.23 1.68 4.21
C ASP A 433 -10.81 1.17 3.94
N GLY A 434 -10.33 1.23 2.69
CA GLY A 434 -8.95 0.97 2.32
C GLY A 434 -8.45 -0.45 2.56
N GLY A 435 -9.32 -1.41 2.78
CA GLY A 435 -9.02 -2.84 2.71
C GLY A 435 -8.61 -3.57 3.99
N GLY A 436 -8.01 -2.94 4.97
CA GLY A 436 -7.65 -3.61 6.23
C GLY A 436 -6.66 -4.77 6.08
N GLN A 437 -6.83 -5.83 6.87
CA GLN A 437 -5.97 -7.03 6.89
C GLN A 437 -6.35 -8.04 5.79
N TYR A 438 -5.38 -8.83 5.31
CA TYR A 438 -5.58 -9.95 4.38
C TYR A 438 -6.05 -11.23 5.10
N GLU A 439 -7.05 -11.09 5.94
CA GLU A 439 -7.60 -12.20 6.72
C GLU A 439 -8.92 -12.70 6.13
N SER A 440 -9.27 -13.94 6.45
CA SER A 440 -10.56 -14.51 6.09
C SER A 440 -11.60 -14.14 7.15
N SER A 441 -12.13 -12.91 7.09
CA SER A 441 -13.10 -12.39 8.06
C SER A 441 -14.26 -11.66 7.41
N ALA A 442 -15.35 -11.46 8.16
CA ALA A 442 -16.44 -10.60 7.75
C ALA A 442 -16.01 -9.13 7.58
N ALA A 443 -15.04 -8.68 8.41
CA ALA A 443 -14.45 -7.35 8.32
C ALA A 443 -13.75 -7.12 6.97
N ARG A 444 -12.92 -8.06 6.54
CA ARG A 444 -12.29 -8.00 5.20
C ARG A 444 -13.35 -8.05 4.09
N GLY A 445 -14.36 -8.92 4.25
CA GLY A 445 -15.46 -9.00 3.29
C GLY A 445 -16.22 -7.68 3.15
N TYR A 446 -16.47 -6.98 4.26
CA TYR A 446 -17.07 -5.65 4.28
C TYR A 446 -16.18 -4.61 3.60
N ALA A 447 -14.91 -4.53 3.99
CA ALA A 447 -13.96 -3.54 3.51
C ALA A 447 -13.76 -3.55 1.98
N VAL A 448 -13.84 -4.73 1.34
CA VAL A 448 -13.64 -4.88 -0.12
C VAL A 448 -14.93 -4.85 -0.92
N SER A 449 -16.09 -4.83 -0.25
CA SER A 449 -17.40 -4.82 -0.92
C SER A 449 -17.97 -3.41 -1.01
N ALA A 450 -18.91 -3.19 -1.95
CA ALA A 450 -19.64 -1.93 -2.08
C ALA A 450 -20.36 -1.50 -0.79
N TYR A 451 -20.54 -2.40 0.17
CA TYR A 451 -21.09 -2.07 1.50
C TYR A 451 -20.13 -1.21 2.34
N GLY A 452 -18.83 -1.20 2.06
CA GLY A 452 -17.82 -0.36 2.69
C GLY A 452 -17.46 0.91 1.90
N HIS A 453 -18.13 1.18 0.76
CA HIS A 453 -17.79 2.25 -0.16
C HIS A 453 -18.96 3.21 -0.42
N ASN A 454 -18.65 4.43 -0.87
CA ASN A 454 -19.62 5.49 -1.14
C ASN A 454 -20.17 5.35 -2.56
N THR A 455 -20.97 4.35 -2.79
CA THR A 455 -21.55 3.99 -4.10
C THR A 455 -22.99 3.50 -3.92
N VAL A 456 -23.55 2.83 -4.92
CA VAL A 456 -24.94 2.36 -4.91
C VAL A 456 -25.00 0.84 -4.88
N LEU A 457 -25.91 0.30 -4.06
CA LEU A 457 -26.35 -1.08 -4.09
C LEU A 457 -27.63 -1.21 -4.93
N VAL A 458 -27.81 -2.30 -5.65
CA VAL A 458 -29.02 -2.63 -6.41
C VAL A 458 -29.62 -3.93 -5.85
N ASP A 459 -30.86 -3.88 -5.33
CA ASP A 459 -31.52 -4.99 -4.64
C ASP A 459 -30.68 -5.57 -3.50
N GLY A 460 -29.91 -4.71 -2.79
CA GLY A 460 -28.95 -5.12 -1.79
C GLY A 460 -27.71 -5.84 -2.33
N MET A 461 -27.52 -5.88 -3.65
CA MET A 461 -26.33 -6.47 -4.27
C MET A 461 -25.23 -5.44 -4.45
N ALA A 462 -23.99 -5.84 -4.10
CA ALA A 462 -22.79 -5.08 -4.39
C ALA A 462 -22.43 -5.16 -5.87
N GLN A 463 -21.58 -4.23 -6.32
CA GLN A 463 -20.99 -4.24 -7.65
C GLN A 463 -20.23 -5.53 -7.93
N HIS A 464 -20.17 -5.91 -9.20
CA HIS A 464 -19.34 -7.02 -9.63
C HIS A 464 -17.87 -6.59 -9.77
N ARG A 465 -16.91 -7.49 -9.51
CA ARG A 465 -15.48 -7.27 -9.80
C ARG A 465 -15.06 -7.68 -11.21
N GLY A 466 -16.00 -7.77 -12.15
CA GLY A 466 -15.74 -7.97 -13.56
C GLY A 466 -15.39 -6.64 -14.25
N GLY A 467 -15.17 -6.68 -15.55
CA GLY A 467 -14.87 -5.50 -16.33
C GLY A 467 -13.37 -5.24 -16.50
N PRO A 468 -12.98 -4.08 -17.05
CA PRO A 468 -11.59 -3.80 -17.36
C PRO A 468 -10.77 -3.65 -16.07
N LEU A 469 -9.71 -4.47 -15.95
CA LEU A 469 -8.76 -4.42 -14.85
C LEU A 469 -7.77 -3.26 -15.01
N ILE A 470 -7.32 -3.05 -16.26
CA ILE A 470 -6.43 -1.93 -16.64
C ILE A 470 -6.87 -1.42 -18.02
N VAL A 471 -6.46 -0.20 -18.36
CA VAL A 471 -6.74 0.42 -19.66
C VAL A 471 -5.46 0.85 -20.36
N ASN A 472 -5.44 0.68 -21.69
CA ASN A 472 -4.33 1.09 -22.57
C ASN A 472 -4.55 2.47 -23.21
N ALA A 473 -5.70 3.08 -22.97
CA ALA A 473 -6.09 4.40 -23.45
C ALA A 473 -6.73 5.20 -22.31
N PRO A 474 -6.78 6.53 -22.39
CA PRO A 474 -7.52 7.34 -21.41
C PRO A 474 -8.96 6.84 -21.24
N ILE A 475 -9.45 6.86 -19.99
CA ILE A 475 -10.83 6.46 -19.69
C ILE A 475 -11.79 7.48 -20.32
N ASP A 476 -12.85 6.98 -20.95
CA ASP A 476 -13.92 7.83 -21.51
C ASP A 476 -14.81 8.36 -20.38
N ALA A 477 -14.27 9.34 -19.65
CA ALA A 477 -14.94 10.08 -18.59
C ALA A 477 -14.81 11.56 -18.87
N ALA A 478 -15.88 12.31 -18.66
CA ALA A 478 -15.79 13.77 -18.82
C ALA A 478 -15.12 14.38 -17.59
N TRP A 479 -14.18 15.27 -17.85
CA TRP A 479 -13.48 16.08 -16.85
C TRP A 479 -13.40 17.53 -17.31
N VAL A 480 -13.81 18.44 -16.44
CA VAL A 480 -13.68 19.90 -16.66
C VAL A 480 -13.14 20.52 -15.39
N THR A 481 -12.17 21.40 -15.50
CA THR A 481 -11.69 22.24 -14.40
C THR A 481 -11.64 23.71 -14.84
N THR A 482 -12.14 24.58 -14.01
CA THR A 482 -12.16 26.04 -14.18
C THR A 482 -11.83 26.70 -12.85
N PRO A 483 -11.58 28.01 -12.82
CA PRO A 483 -11.47 28.73 -11.54
C PRO A 483 -12.71 28.66 -10.67
N MET A 484 -13.92 28.48 -11.26
CA MET A 484 -15.20 28.51 -10.57
C MET A 484 -15.72 27.13 -10.18
N TYR A 485 -15.37 26.10 -10.98
CA TYR A 485 -15.86 24.75 -10.71
C TYR A 485 -14.97 23.68 -11.31
N ASP A 486 -15.06 22.48 -10.73
CA ASP A 486 -14.66 21.22 -11.35
C ASP A 486 -15.90 20.38 -11.63
N TYR A 487 -15.81 19.54 -12.66
CA TYR A 487 -16.83 18.57 -12.99
C TYR A 487 -16.20 17.26 -13.45
N ALA A 488 -16.72 16.15 -12.96
CA ALA A 488 -16.34 14.81 -13.44
C ALA A 488 -17.57 13.90 -13.50
N THR A 489 -17.55 12.95 -14.42
CA THR A 489 -18.59 11.93 -14.53
C THR A 489 -18.02 10.60 -14.97
N GLY A 490 -18.64 9.51 -14.52
CA GLY A 490 -18.38 8.14 -14.96
C GLY A 490 -19.64 7.31 -14.93
N THR A 491 -19.61 6.18 -15.64
CA THR A 491 -20.72 5.22 -15.70
C THR A 491 -20.19 3.82 -15.38
N TYR A 492 -20.92 3.09 -14.52
CA TYR A 492 -20.68 1.70 -14.18
C TYR A 492 -21.77 0.82 -14.79
N GLU A 493 -21.39 -0.16 -15.61
CA GLU A 493 -22.27 -1.06 -16.35
C GLU A 493 -21.83 -2.53 -16.27
N ASP A 494 -20.85 -2.87 -15.42
CA ASP A 494 -20.26 -4.21 -15.37
C ASP A 494 -21.11 -5.23 -14.58
N GLY A 495 -22.28 -4.80 -14.09
CA GLY A 495 -23.26 -5.62 -13.39
C GLY A 495 -23.08 -5.68 -11.88
N PHE A 496 -23.98 -6.38 -11.24
CA PHE A 496 -24.07 -6.51 -9.80
C PHE A 496 -24.05 -7.99 -9.41
N ARG A 497 -23.85 -8.27 -8.10
CA ARG A 497 -23.77 -9.60 -7.51
C ARG A 497 -22.45 -10.34 -7.80
N GLY A 498 -22.04 -11.12 -6.82
CA GLY A 498 -20.95 -12.09 -6.90
C GLY A 498 -19.58 -11.52 -6.56
N THR A 499 -18.80 -12.34 -5.93
CA THR A 499 -17.38 -12.09 -5.65
C THR A 499 -16.47 -12.74 -6.69
N GLY A 500 -17.03 -13.56 -7.59
CA GLY A 500 -16.30 -14.24 -8.65
C GLY A 500 -16.47 -13.57 -10.02
N MET A 501 -15.42 -13.53 -10.80
CA MET A 501 -15.39 -12.89 -12.14
C MET A 501 -16.38 -13.44 -13.19
N ARG A 502 -17.31 -14.34 -12.83
CA ARG A 502 -18.21 -15.00 -13.78
C ARG A 502 -19.70 -14.92 -13.43
N ASP A 503 -20.07 -14.32 -12.30
CA ASP A 503 -21.43 -14.41 -11.77
C ASP A 503 -22.17 -13.07 -11.72
N SER A 504 -21.79 -12.08 -12.57
CA SER A 504 -22.46 -10.80 -12.62
C SER A 504 -23.86 -10.91 -13.22
N ILE A 505 -24.76 -10.13 -12.69
CA ILE A 505 -26.12 -9.95 -13.23
C ILE A 505 -26.23 -8.52 -13.75
N GLN A 506 -26.59 -8.37 -15.01
CA GLN A 506 -26.87 -7.07 -15.64
C GLN A 506 -28.28 -6.64 -15.29
N VAL A 507 -28.44 -5.88 -14.23
CA VAL A 507 -29.75 -5.40 -13.73
C VAL A 507 -29.90 -3.89 -13.83
N ALA A 508 -28.81 -3.14 -13.74
CA ALA A 508 -28.82 -1.69 -13.79
C ALA A 508 -27.50 -1.10 -14.28
N ALA A 509 -27.58 0.10 -14.84
CA ALA A 509 -26.47 1.02 -15.05
C ALA A 509 -26.48 2.11 -13.98
N HIS A 510 -25.33 2.51 -13.49
CA HIS A 510 -25.15 3.59 -12.55
C HIS A 510 -24.22 4.65 -13.14
N ARG A 511 -24.73 5.86 -13.33
CA ARG A 511 -23.95 7.03 -13.73
C ARG A 511 -23.86 8.00 -12.58
N ARG A 512 -22.63 8.38 -12.18
CA ARG A 512 -22.38 9.43 -11.20
C ARG A 512 -21.74 10.65 -11.85
N GLU A 513 -22.24 11.81 -11.48
CA GLU A 513 -21.73 13.12 -11.84
C GLU A 513 -21.39 13.87 -10.57
N VAL A 514 -20.18 14.43 -10.49
CA VAL A 514 -19.73 15.23 -9.36
C VAL A 514 -19.35 16.61 -9.87
N ARG A 515 -19.93 17.63 -9.29
CA ARG A 515 -19.56 19.04 -9.53
C ARG A 515 -19.11 19.69 -8.23
N PHE A 516 -17.92 20.26 -8.23
CA PHE A 516 -17.40 21.10 -7.15
C PHE A 516 -17.65 22.58 -7.47
N CYS A 517 -18.50 23.24 -6.73
CA CYS A 517 -18.70 24.69 -6.76
C CYS A 517 -17.65 25.33 -5.85
N LYS A 518 -16.55 25.77 -6.45
CA LYS A 518 -15.37 26.25 -5.71
C LYS A 518 -15.60 27.55 -4.98
N PRO A 519 -15.14 27.63 -3.72
CA PRO A 519 -14.53 26.59 -2.89
C PRO A 519 -15.55 25.93 -1.92
N ASP A 520 -16.85 26.04 -2.16
CA ASP A 520 -17.88 25.99 -1.13
C ASP A 520 -18.53 24.61 -0.93
N PHE A 521 -18.99 23.93 -2.00
CA PHE A 521 -19.76 22.70 -1.86
C PHE A 521 -19.71 21.82 -3.11
N PHE A 522 -20.13 20.55 -2.94
CA PHE A 522 -20.25 19.60 -4.05
C PHE A 522 -21.70 19.26 -4.32
N LEU A 523 -21.97 19.00 -5.59
CA LEU A 523 -23.20 18.37 -6.08
C LEU A 523 -22.84 16.98 -6.59
N VAL A 524 -23.56 15.97 -6.12
CA VAL A 524 -23.43 14.60 -6.62
C VAL A 524 -24.79 14.17 -7.15
N ARG A 525 -24.81 13.76 -8.42
CA ARG A 525 -26.00 13.21 -9.09
C ARG A 525 -25.73 11.77 -9.47
N ASP A 526 -26.54 10.86 -8.92
CA ASP A 526 -26.51 9.43 -9.22
C ASP A 526 -27.74 9.05 -10.02
N THR A 527 -27.56 8.69 -11.28
CA THR A 527 -28.63 8.23 -12.16
C THR A 527 -28.54 6.71 -12.29
N LEU A 528 -29.60 6.04 -11.88
CA LEU A 528 -29.76 4.59 -11.94
C LEU A 528 -30.80 4.26 -13.00
N THR A 529 -30.50 3.34 -13.90
CA THR A 529 -31.39 2.89 -14.97
C THR A 529 -31.37 1.36 -15.04
N SER A 530 -32.55 0.74 -14.93
CA SER A 530 -32.71 -0.70 -15.12
C SER A 530 -32.27 -1.13 -16.54
N THR A 531 -31.52 -2.21 -16.65
CA THR A 531 -31.05 -2.78 -17.92
C THR A 531 -31.75 -4.08 -18.28
N ASP A 532 -32.59 -4.62 -17.39
CA ASP A 532 -33.36 -5.86 -17.58
C ASP A 532 -34.88 -5.63 -17.63
N ASP A 533 -35.31 -4.37 -17.74
CA ASP A 533 -36.72 -3.94 -17.77
C ASP A 533 -37.54 -4.20 -16.50
N ASN A 534 -36.93 -4.70 -15.43
CA ASN A 534 -37.58 -4.88 -14.13
C ASN A 534 -37.51 -3.62 -13.28
N VAL A 535 -38.25 -3.61 -12.18
CA VAL A 535 -38.11 -2.60 -11.10
C VAL A 535 -37.10 -3.12 -10.08
N HIS A 536 -36.31 -2.20 -9.52
CA HIS A 536 -35.27 -2.51 -8.55
C HIS A 536 -35.34 -1.56 -7.36
N ASP A 537 -34.72 -1.97 -6.26
CA ASP A 537 -34.42 -1.12 -5.14
C ASP A 537 -32.99 -0.58 -5.30
N TYR A 538 -32.84 0.74 -5.31
CA TYR A 538 -31.55 1.41 -5.38
C TYR A 538 -31.22 2.03 -4.02
N GLU A 539 -30.07 1.68 -3.43
CA GLU A 539 -29.61 2.21 -2.14
C GLU A 539 -28.29 2.96 -2.31
N LEU A 540 -28.30 4.29 -2.13
CA LEU A 540 -27.12 5.15 -2.10
C LEU A 540 -26.50 5.16 -0.70
N LEU A 541 -25.18 5.00 -0.61
CA LEU A 541 -24.41 4.93 0.65
C LEU A 541 -23.44 6.09 0.78
N TRP A 542 -23.36 6.67 2.00
CA TRP A 542 -22.32 7.61 2.43
C TRP A 542 -21.72 7.15 3.74
N HIS A 543 -20.39 6.98 3.78
CA HIS A 543 -19.66 6.50 4.95
C HIS A 543 -18.94 7.67 5.63
N LEU A 544 -19.26 7.90 6.90
CA LEU A 544 -18.80 9.02 7.70
C LEU A 544 -17.90 8.52 8.83
N ASN A 545 -16.66 8.98 8.88
CA ASN A 545 -15.68 8.58 9.91
C ASN A 545 -16.02 9.20 11.28
N THR A 546 -17.25 9.05 11.70
CA THR A 546 -17.79 9.55 12.99
C THR A 546 -19.03 8.76 13.39
N THR A 547 -19.32 8.72 14.68
CA THR A 547 -20.60 8.24 15.24
C THR A 547 -21.58 9.39 15.55
N SER A 548 -21.14 10.65 15.38
CA SER A 548 -21.94 11.84 15.67
C SER A 548 -22.67 12.31 14.43
N VAL A 549 -23.88 11.80 14.23
CA VAL A 549 -24.78 12.19 13.13
C VAL A 549 -26.12 12.62 13.67
N GLN A 550 -26.61 13.77 13.23
CA GLN A 550 -27.89 14.32 13.64
C GLN A 550 -28.70 14.83 12.43
N ASN A 551 -30.02 14.74 12.50
CA ASN A 551 -30.88 15.30 11.47
C ASN A 551 -30.83 16.83 11.48
N ILE A 552 -30.96 17.46 10.31
CA ILE A 552 -31.14 18.91 10.17
C ILE A 552 -32.65 19.19 10.07
N PRO A 553 -33.28 19.72 11.13
CA PRO A 553 -34.77 19.80 11.18
C PRO A 553 -35.41 20.64 10.06
N MET A 554 -34.66 21.64 9.54
CA MET A 554 -35.16 22.54 8.51
C MET A 554 -35.04 21.99 7.08
N LEU A 555 -34.28 20.87 6.90
CA LEU A 555 -34.01 20.26 5.62
C LEU A 555 -34.37 18.76 5.68
N PRO A 556 -35.52 18.36 5.14
CA PRO A 556 -36.01 16.97 5.23
C PRO A 556 -34.98 15.97 4.67
N GLY A 557 -34.68 14.94 5.46
CA GLY A 557 -33.71 13.91 5.08
C GLY A 557 -32.22 14.33 5.16
N ALA A 558 -31.94 15.60 5.46
CA ALA A 558 -30.56 16.05 5.60
C ALA A 558 -29.99 15.71 6.98
N VAL A 559 -28.70 15.43 6.98
CA VAL A 559 -27.93 15.11 8.18
C VAL A 559 -26.71 16.01 8.31
N LEU A 560 -26.32 16.29 9.55
CA LEU A 560 -25.08 16.96 9.93
C LEU A 560 -24.24 16.00 10.74
N SER A 561 -22.95 15.91 10.41
CA SER A 561 -21.98 15.06 11.11
C SER A 561 -20.82 15.89 11.57
N ALA A 562 -20.34 15.65 12.82
CA ALA A 562 -19.19 16.35 13.42
C ALA A 562 -17.98 15.44 13.55
N PHE A 563 -16.79 16.01 13.29
CA PHE A 563 -15.50 15.31 13.29
C PHE A 563 -14.55 15.98 14.27
N GLY A 564 -14.43 15.41 15.46
CA GLY A 564 -13.44 15.83 16.46
C GLY A 564 -13.51 17.31 16.90
N GLY A 565 -14.56 18.04 16.55
CA GLY A 565 -14.73 19.46 16.89
C GLY A 565 -13.98 20.44 15.94
N HIS A 566 -13.43 19.97 14.81
CA HIS A 566 -12.73 20.82 13.84
C HIS A 566 -13.52 21.02 12.56
N SER A 567 -14.16 19.97 12.06
CA SER A 567 -14.93 19.99 10.83
C SER A 567 -16.30 19.34 11.02
N GLU A 568 -17.22 19.69 10.14
CA GLU A 568 -18.55 19.11 10.01
C GLU A 568 -18.84 18.85 8.54
N ILE A 569 -19.81 17.98 8.25
CA ILE A 569 -20.40 17.86 6.91
C ILE A 569 -21.90 17.88 7.01
N ALA A 570 -22.54 18.71 6.19
CA ALA A 570 -23.98 18.60 5.93
C ALA A 570 -24.20 17.84 4.62
N ILE A 571 -24.96 16.75 4.67
CA ILE A 571 -25.43 15.97 3.53
C ILE A 571 -26.88 16.30 3.32
N VAL A 572 -27.19 16.97 2.21
CA VAL A 572 -28.54 17.49 1.93
C VAL A 572 -29.08 16.81 0.67
N PRO A 573 -30.01 15.85 0.79
CA PRO A 573 -30.64 15.23 -0.37
C PRO A 573 -31.69 16.19 -0.98
N MET A 574 -31.75 16.19 -2.31
CA MET A 574 -32.67 17.00 -3.10
C MET A 574 -33.53 16.15 -4.04
N ASP A 575 -33.68 14.88 -3.71
CA ASP A 575 -34.46 13.87 -4.43
C ASP A 575 -35.67 13.42 -3.64
N SER A 576 -36.47 12.55 -4.24
CA SER A 576 -37.73 12.02 -3.66
C SER A 576 -37.61 10.61 -3.07
N ALA A 577 -36.38 10.16 -2.75
CA ALA A 577 -36.18 8.84 -2.13
C ALA A 577 -36.82 8.72 -0.75
N ASP A 578 -37.11 7.48 -0.30
CA ASP A 578 -37.94 7.12 0.85
C ASP A 578 -37.31 7.39 2.24
N GLY A 579 -36.69 8.55 2.40
CA GLY A 579 -36.09 8.97 3.66
C GLY A 579 -34.60 8.72 3.76
N THR A 580 -34.05 9.05 4.92
CA THR A 580 -32.62 8.86 5.24
C THR A 580 -32.49 7.96 6.43
N THR A 581 -31.65 6.92 6.32
CA THR A 581 -31.32 6.00 7.42
C THR A 581 -29.88 6.21 7.83
N VAL A 582 -29.62 6.19 9.13
CA VAL A 582 -28.25 6.24 9.70
C VAL A 582 -28.03 4.98 10.51
N VAL A 583 -27.00 4.24 10.15
CA VAL A 583 -26.59 2.98 10.82
C VAL A 583 -25.18 3.16 11.35
N CYS A 584 -24.96 2.73 12.61
CA CYS A 584 -23.65 2.82 13.26
C CYS A 584 -23.33 1.51 13.95
N GLY A 585 -22.20 0.89 13.60
CA GLY A 585 -21.67 -0.29 14.28
C GLY A 585 -22.57 -1.54 14.19
N GLN A 586 -23.33 -1.69 13.09
CA GLN A 586 -24.21 -2.84 12.89
C GLN A 586 -23.41 -4.09 12.50
N THR A 587 -23.72 -5.24 13.12
CA THR A 587 -23.11 -6.53 12.80
C THR A 587 -24.08 -7.50 12.09
N GLU A 588 -25.39 -7.37 12.32
CA GLU A 588 -26.43 -8.24 11.76
C GLU A 588 -27.48 -7.41 11.01
N PRO A 589 -28.06 -7.89 9.89
CA PRO A 589 -27.75 -9.15 9.17
C PRO A 589 -26.41 -9.12 8.44
N GLN A 590 -25.74 -7.98 8.35
CA GLN A 590 -24.43 -7.78 7.76
C GLN A 590 -23.75 -6.54 8.35
N LEU A 591 -22.43 -6.44 8.20
CA LEU A 591 -21.69 -5.28 8.69
C LEU A 591 -22.11 -4.00 7.95
N ARG A 592 -22.43 -2.94 8.72
CA ARG A 592 -22.65 -1.57 8.25
C ARG A 592 -22.20 -0.57 9.31
N GLY A 593 -21.67 0.57 8.88
CA GLY A 593 -21.23 1.61 9.80
C GLY A 593 -19.99 1.24 10.59
N TRP A 594 -19.00 0.70 9.91
CA TRP A 594 -17.70 0.36 10.46
C TRP A 594 -16.58 1.03 9.67
N TYR A 595 -15.49 1.32 10.34
CA TYR A 595 -14.29 1.96 9.81
C TYR A 595 -13.04 1.21 10.28
N ASN A 596 -12.15 0.84 9.37
CA ASN A 596 -10.85 0.30 9.71
C ASN A 596 -9.93 1.39 10.27
N GLY A 597 -9.40 1.17 11.47
CA GLY A 597 -8.50 2.10 12.11
C GLY A 597 -7.29 2.42 11.24
N ARG A 598 -6.90 3.71 11.21
CA ARG A 598 -5.78 4.18 10.39
C ARG A 598 -4.42 3.60 10.83
N ASN A 599 -4.27 3.37 12.13
CA ASN A 599 -2.99 2.99 12.72
C ASN A 599 -2.97 1.55 13.22
N ASP A 600 -4.10 1.07 13.75
CA ASP A 600 -4.21 -0.26 14.37
C ASP A 600 -4.93 -1.29 13.51
N GLN A 601 -5.54 -0.85 12.39
CA GLN A 601 -6.29 -1.69 11.45
C GLN A 601 -7.41 -2.50 12.12
N SER A 602 -7.95 -1.98 13.22
CA SER A 602 -9.09 -2.55 13.92
C SER A 602 -10.39 -1.89 13.45
N LEU A 603 -11.50 -2.64 13.52
CA LEU A 603 -12.82 -2.08 13.22
C LEU A 603 -13.30 -1.16 14.34
N HIS A 604 -13.60 0.07 13.98
CA HIS A 604 -14.23 1.06 14.85
C HIS A 604 -15.64 1.37 14.36
N SER A 605 -16.56 1.61 15.29
CA SER A 605 -17.90 2.06 14.91
C SER A 605 -17.82 3.42 14.21
N ALA A 606 -18.46 3.50 13.08
CA ALA A 606 -18.62 4.69 12.25
C ALA A 606 -20.06 4.79 11.79
N SER A 607 -20.42 5.77 10.98
CA SER A 607 -21.81 5.91 10.50
C SER A 607 -21.89 5.69 9.00
N THR A 608 -22.87 4.89 8.58
CA THR A 608 -23.33 4.83 7.18
C THR A 608 -24.67 5.55 7.09
N VAL A 609 -24.72 6.57 6.25
CA VAL A 609 -25.96 7.24 5.87
C VAL A 609 -26.45 6.63 4.56
N SER A 610 -27.68 6.15 4.51
CA SER A 610 -28.23 5.56 3.29
C SER A 610 -29.58 6.18 2.92
N ARG A 611 -29.85 6.16 1.60
CA ARG A 611 -31.11 6.55 1.00
C ARG A 611 -31.54 5.49 0.01
N ILE A 612 -32.83 5.13 0.04
CA ILE A 612 -33.36 4.04 -0.79
C ILE A 612 -34.49 4.57 -1.66
N ALA A 613 -34.52 4.14 -2.91
CA ALA A 613 -35.65 4.26 -3.83
C ALA A 613 -36.18 2.86 -4.15
N HIS A 614 -37.40 2.57 -3.73
CA HIS A 614 -37.96 1.23 -3.85
C HIS A 614 -38.78 1.02 -5.13
N GLY A 615 -38.58 -0.14 -5.77
CA GLY A 615 -39.42 -0.67 -6.82
C GLY A 615 -39.54 0.22 -8.06
N VAL A 616 -38.42 0.83 -8.49
CA VAL A 616 -38.40 1.75 -9.64
C VAL A 616 -37.49 1.25 -10.76
N ARG A 617 -37.78 1.63 -12.00
CA ARG A 617 -36.90 1.33 -13.16
C ARG A 617 -35.77 2.32 -13.31
N GLU A 618 -36.10 3.59 -13.02
CA GLU A 618 -35.14 4.68 -13.10
C GLU A 618 -35.27 5.53 -11.86
N PHE A 619 -34.14 5.99 -11.31
CA PHE A 619 -34.11 6.92 -10.22
C PHE A 619 -32.89 7.84 -10.30
N CYS A 620 -33.04 9.04 -9.80
CA CYS A 620 -31.96 10.02 -9.71
C CYS A 620 -31.84 10.51 -8.26
N PHE A 621 -30.79 10.06 -7.57
CA PHE A 621 -30.38 10.71 -6.32
C PHE A 621 -29.65 12.01 -6.65
N LEU A 622 -29.98 13.06 -5.93
CA LEU A 622 -29.26 14.33 -6.00
C LEU A 622 -28.87 14.76 -4.59
N THR A 623 -27.58 14.86 -4.33
CA THR A 623 -27.03 15.16 -3.01
C THR A 623 -26.14 16.39 -3.06
N LEU A 624 -26.36 17.32 -2.15
CA LEU A 624 -25.46 18.44 -1.87
C LEU A 624 -24.59 18.08 -0.66
N LEU A 625 -23.27 18.22 -0.82
CA LEU A 625 -22.30 17.96 0.24
C LEU A 625 -21.63 19.29 0.63
N PHE A 626 -21.81 19.72 1.87
CA PHE A 626 -21.23 20.94 2.40
C PHE A 626 -20.17 20.63 3.47
N PRO A 627 -18.88 20.66 3.11
CA PRO A 627 -17.79 20.61 4.08
C PRO A 627 -17.72 21.91 4.87
N LEU A 628 -17.92 21.83 6.18
CA LEU A 628 -18.05 22.96 7.09
C LEU A 628 -16.90 23.01 8.10
N ALA A 629 -16.55 24.20 8.56
CA ALA A 629 -15.85 24.34 9.84
C ALA A 629 -16.81 24.02 10.99
N ALA A 630 -16.28 23.56 12.12
CA ALA A 630 -17.12 23.27 13.28
C ALA A 630 -17.92 24.49 13.72
N GLY A 631 -19.23 24.34 13.81
CA GLY A 631 -20.16 25.41 14.18
C GLY A 631 -20.38 26.48 13.10
N GLU A 632 -19.95 26.23 11.87
CA GLU A 632 -20.26 27.13 10.74
C GLU A 632 -21.75 27.16 10.45
N VAL A 633 -22.24 28.31 9.98
CA VAL A 633 -23.65 28.48 9.62
C VAL A 633 -24.04 27.53 8.50
N LEU A 634 -25.12 26.78 8.70
CA LEU A 634 -25.64 25.86 7.71
C LEU A 634 -26.12 26.60 6.45
N PRO A 635 -26.03 26.00 5.26
CA PRO A 635 -26.56 26.58 4.04
C PRO A 635 -28.08 26.68 4.10
N THR A 636 -28.65 27.69 3.46
CA THR A 636 -30.06 27.71 3.14
C THR A 636 -30.28 27.12 1.76
N VAL A 637 -31.06 26.07 1.66
CA VAL A 637 -31.31 25.35 0.40
C VAL A 637 -32.81 25.35 0.13
N VAL A 638 -33.23 25.83 -1.05
CA VAL A 638 -34.63 25.86 -1.47
C VAL A 638 -34.74 25.30 -2.89
N GLN A 639 -35.68 24.37 -3.08
CA GLN A 639 -35.99 23.85 -4.41
C GLN A 639 -37.34 24.41 -4.87
N GLN A 640 -37.35 25.05 -6.05
CA GLN A 640 -38.54 25.58 -6.67
C GLN A 640 -38.45 25.46 -8.19
N ASP A 641 -39.52 24.98 -8.83
CA ASP A 641 -39.67 24.90 -10.30
C ASP A 641 -38.50 24.15 -10.99
N GLY A 642 -37.99 23.08 -10.36
CA GLY A 642 -36.88 22.30 -10.88
C GLY A 642 -35.47 22.92 -10.68
N MET A 643 -35.43 24.13 -10.08
CA MET A 643 -34.17 24.81 -9.73
C MET A 643 -33.87 24.69 -8.25
N ILE A 644 -32.61 24.68 -7.88
CA ILE A 644 -32.17 24.69 -6.48
C ILE A 644 -31.44 26.02 -6.21
N SER A 645 -31.91 26.77 -5.25
CA SER A 645 -31.23 27.97 -4.73
C SER A 645 -30.46 27.58 -3.48
N VAL A 646 -29.18 27.93 -3.43
CA VAL A 646 -28.29 27.70 -2.28
C VAL A 646 -27.74 29.06 -1.82
N GLU A 647 -28.00 29.44 -0.58
CA GLU A 647 -27.30 30.56 0.06
C GLU A 647 -26.31 30.04 1.07
N PHE A 648 -25.01 30.31 0.82
CA PHE A 648 -23.94 29.80 1.65
C PHE A 648 -22.72 30.76 1.62
N ARG A 649 -22.12 31.02 2.78
CA ARG A 649 -20.95 31.90 2.93
C ARG A 649 -21.14 33.29 2.30
N GLY A 650 -22.36 33.85 2.37
CA GLY A 650 -22.68 35.14 1.81
C GLY A 650 -22.79 35.17 0.27
N ARG A 651 -22.87 34.00 -0.35
CA ARG A 651 -23.06 33.83 -1.80
C ARG A 651 -24.41 33.16 -2.07
N ARG A 652 -25.01 33.47 -3.21
CA ARG A 652 -26.19 32.81 -3.71
C ARG A 652 -25.90 32.05 -4.98
N TYR A 653 -26.20 30.76 -5.00
CA TYR A 653 -26.06 29.88 -6.15
C TYR A 653 -27.41 29.47 -6.67
N CYS A 654 -27.57 29.46 -8.00
CA CYS A 654 -28.72 28.89 -8.67
C CYS A 654 -28.25 27.62 -9.42
N VAL A 655 -28.76 26.45 -9.03
CA VAL A 655 -28.36 25.16 -9.56
C VAL A 655 -29.44 24.61 -10.48
N ARG A 656 -29.02 24.17 -11.66
CA ARG A 656 -29.82 23.44 -12.65
C ARG A 656 -29.38 21.98 -12.64
N PRO A 657 -30.12 21.08 -11.96
CA PRO A 657 -29.69 19.69 -11.79
C PRO A 657 -29.51 18.90 -13.08
N ASP A 658 -30.19 19.31 -14.16
CA ASP A 658 -30.13 18.70 -15.49
C ASP A 658 -28.96 19.16 -16.35
N ALA A 659 -28.16 20.12 -15.86
CA ALA A 659 -27.11 20.78 -16.64
C ALA A 659 -25.78 20.90 -15.86
N LEU A 660 -25.45 19.92 -14.99
CA LEU A 660 -24.26 19.98 -14.12
C LEU A 660 -22.94 20.01 -14.91
N ASP A 661 -22.92 19.51 -16.12
CA ASP A 661 -21.79 19.51 -17.06
C ASP A 661 -21.51 20.89 -17.69
N ARG A 662 -22.47 21.82 -17.63
CA ARG A 662 -22.41 23.10 -18.33
C ARG A 662 -21.96 24.23 -17.41
N PRO A 663 -21.33 25.28 -17.97
CA PRO A 663 -20.99 26.49 -17.22
C PRO A 663 -22.20 27.14 -16.52
N ASP A 664 -23.36 27.16 -17.18
CA ASP A 664 -24.62 27.71 -16.68
C ASP A 664 -25.42 26.73 -15.80
N GLY A 665 -24.91 25.51 -15.57
CA GLY A 665 -25.55 24.52 -14.67
C GLY A 665 -25.54 24.95 -13.21
N VAL A 666 -24.58 25.79 -12.82
CA VAL A 666 -24.59 26.49 -11.53
C VAL A 666 -24.13 27.92 -11.80
N THR A 667 -24.95 28.89 -11.46
CA THR A 667 -24.64 30.32 -11.55
C THR A 667 -24.54 30.92 -10.16
N GLU A 668 -23.55 31.76 -9.93
CA GLU A 668 -23.38 32.53 -8.70
C GLU A 668 -23.91 33.95 -8.91
N ASP A 669 -24.78 34.42 -8.01
CA ASP A 669 -25.23 35.80 -7.96
C ASP A 669 -24.41 36.56 -6.91
N LEU A 670 -23.54 37.43 -7.39
CA LEU A 670 -22.66 38.28 -6.57
C LEU A 670 -23.38 39.52 -6.01
N SER A 671 -24.69 39.65 -6.21
CA SER A 671 -25.49 40.82 -5.84
C SER A 671 -26.09 40.80 -4.43
N VAL A 672 -25.67 39.88 -3.55
CA VAL A 672 -26.19 39.80 -2.19
C VAL A 672 -25.20 40.38 -1.18
#